data_ae5693b6b793fac450bbd83d270cc544
#
_entry.id   ae5693b6b793fac450bbd83d270cc544
#
_cell.length_a   1.000
_cell.length_b   1.000
_cell.length_c   1.000
_cell.angle_alpha   90.00
_cell.angle_beta   90.00
_cell.angle_gamma   90.00
#
_symmetry.space_group_name_H-M   'P 1'
#
loop_
_entity.id
_entity.type
_entity.pdbx_description
1 polymer ?
#
loop_
_entity_poly.entity_id
_entity_poly.type
_entity_poly.pdbx_seq_one_letter_code
_entity_poly.pdbx_strand_id
1 'polypeptide(L)'
;METNRTVGQAWLAGTSIGRRSMLQASASFAVTASIGGVSLASAQSSSDAIPMVVTDPARVPATFKEAPDLASQVAAGKLPPVAERVGKDPMVIQPTRDIGRYGGTWRAGFTGPADNQNIQRICHDHLLYWDATITKVVPNVAKAWEVSDGGKTITFTLRRGMKWSNGDAFTADDIMFWFEDMYGNDELNPSKAAWMAVNGKQGVVEKIDEVTVAFKFETPYYGFVEEVACLGAGGHFTSGSTAMGIYAPSKYLKQFHPKYTAAEEVDKKAKEAKFDNWVLFFKNRNNANLNTELPVVTAWRVTSPINTPVLGLERNPFYFGVDIEGNQLPYIDKIQMTLAENLEVLNLRAIAAEYDFQVRHIDMAKVPVYKENESRGNYQVKFWLWQHGADAGFFMNQDYDADPEVRQWITSKDFRNALSMGMDRDQLNEAFWLGLGDPGSSAPGPGSTYYLGPESRKTNSVLDAAKANEMLDKLGLAKRDAQGFRQRLDGKGRLQLEVTTVGAAFINFTGISQMVSEQWARNLGIKANVTEVERSLMTTRLNNNELQIRVWSNDGSDNPFTYPHHTTAYLQDSAIGPNSGKWFQSGGKIGTKPEGDLMRQLELLNEGKGKPADERVAIGKEILRLYVENNWVIGTVGVSPALLGVAIIGNNFGNVPDMVTGSTPGQTPGNARPEQFYFKA
;
A
#
# COMPACT_ATOMS: atom_id res chain seq x y z
N MET A 1 31.57 -60.51 11.33
CA MET A 1 30.20 -61.01 11.20
C MET A 1 29.44 -59.88 10.53
N GLU A 2 29.42 -59.80 9.18
CA GLU A 2 28.44 -60.43 8.30
C GLU A 2 27.03 -60.02 8.70
N THR A 3 26.22 -59.38 7.90
CA THR A 3 25.86 -59.38 6.46
C THR A 3 24.84 -58.26 6.29
N ASN A 4 24.60 -57.58 5.23
CA ASN A 4 24.58 -57.65 3.77
C ASN A 4 24.11 -56.25 3.29
N ARG A 5 24.73 -55.53 2.44
CA ARG A 5 24.83 -55.51 0.95
C ARG A 5 23.55 -55.82 0.19
N THR A 6 23.29 -54.83 -0.66
CA THR A 6 22.69 -54.84 -2.02
C THR A 6 21.27 -54.37 -2.12
N VAL A 7 21.08 -53.13 -2.63
CA VAL A 7 20.34 -52.81 -3.86
C VAL A 7 20.87 -51.47 -4.37
N GLY A 8 21.69 -51.47 -5.33
CA GLY A 8 22.18 -50.34 -6.07
C GLY A 8 22.95 -50.83 -7.26
N GLN A 9 22.32 -50.87 -8.40
CA GLN A 9 22.91 -50.90 -9.74
C GLN A 9 21.99 -51.66 -10.72
N ALA A 10 21.14 -50.91 -11.38
CA ALA A 10 20.64 -51.29 -12.71
C ALA A 10 19.87 -50.10 -13.27
N TRP A 11 20.54 -49.22 -13.99
CA TRP A 11 19.99 -48.38 -15.07
C TRP A 11 21.12 -47.65 -15.78
N LEU A 12 21.89 -48.43 -16.54
CA LEU A 12 22.71 -47.93 -17.63
C LEU A 12 22.71 -49.02 -18.72
N ALA A 13 21.71 -48.99 -19.59
CA ALA A 13 21.81 -49.60 -20.90
C ALA A 13 20.90 -48.74 -21.84
N GLY A 14 21.56 -48.11 -22.81
CA GLY A 14 20.99 -47.10 -23.68
C GLY A 14 20.00 -47.63 -24.72
N THR A 15 19.11 -46.72 -25.09
CA THR A 15 18.53 -46.68 -26.44
C THR A 15 18.40 -45.19 -26.82
N SER A 16 19.11 -44.80 -27.86
CA SER A 16 19.04 -43.50 -28.49
C SER A 16 17.66 -43.32 -29.15
N ILE A 17 16.79 -42.50 -28.57
CA ILE A 17 15.54 -42.03 -29.21
C ILE A 17 15.88 -40.74 -29.94
N GLY A 18 15.74 -40.77 -31.27
CA GLY A 18 16.08 -39.67 -32.15
C GLY A 18 15.17 -38.45 -31.96
N ARG A 19 15.73 -37.25 -32.18
CA ARG A 19 15.11 -35.93 -32.08
C ARG A 19 13.76 -35.72 -32.82
N ARG A 20 13.31 -36.67 -33.64
CA ARG A 20 12.03 -36.61 -34.37
C ARG A 20 10.83 -37.19 -33.61
N SER A 21 11.05 -37.99 -32.56
CA SER A 21 9.99 -38.59 -31.76
C SER A 21 9.55 -37.72 -30.58
N MET A 22 10.29 -36.65 -30.25
CA MET A 22 9.88 -35.67 -29.20
C MET A 22 8.94 -34.60 -29.71
N LEU A 23 8.83 -34.39 -31.01
CA LEU A 23 7.94 -33.39 -31.60
C LEU A 23 6.52 -33.92 -31.92
N GLN A 24 6.21 -35.19 -31.69
CA GLN A 24 4.89 -35.78 -31.87
C GLN A 24 4.22 -36.25 -30.58
N ALA A 25 4.85 -36.10 -29.43
CA ALA A 25 4.29 -36.44 -28.11
C ALA A 25 3.78 -35.19 -27.31
N SER A 26 3.86 -34.01 -27.92
CA SER A 26 3.40 -32.74 -27.29
C SER A 26 1.97 -32.34 -27.68
N ALA A 27 1.21 -33.24 -28.31
CA ALA A 27 -0.17 -32.98 -28.69
C ALA A 27 -1.08 -34.03 -28.06
N SER A 28 -1.24 -34.12 -26.76
CA SER A 28 -2.37 -34.71 -26.05
C SER A 28 -2.11 -34.85 -24.54
N PHE A 29 -1.77 -33.79 -23.87
CA PHE A 29 -2.08 -33.61 -22.45
C PHE A 29 -2.62 -32.21 -22.25
N ALA A 30 -3.80 -31.97 -22.85
CA ALA A 30 -4.72 -31.00 -22.30
C ALA A 30 -5.27 -31.62 -21.00
N VAL A 31 -4.55 -31.44 -19.89
CA VAL A 31 -5.17 -31.48 -18.59
C VAL A 31 -6.06 -30.25 -18.58
N THR A 32 -7.33 -30.42 -18.93
CA THR A 32 -8.42 -29.55 -18.52
C THR A 32 -8.48 -29.61 -17.00
N ALA A 33 -7.58 -28.90 -16.34
CA ALA A 33 -7.86 -28.38 -15.01
C ALA A 33 -9.02 -27.38 -15.22
N SER A 34 -10.24 -27.86 -15.11
CA SER A 34 -11.38 -27.01 -14.83
C SER A 34 -11.23 -26.46 -13.40
N ILE A 35 -10.31 -25.54 -13.23
CA ILE A 35 -10.45 -24.48 -12.23
C ILE A 35 -11.68 -23.76 -12.73
N GLY A 36 -12.81 -23.88 -12.00
CA GLY A 36 -14.10 -23.35 -12.40
C GLY A 36 -13.92 -21.96 -12.96
N GLY A 37 -14.33 -21.77 -14.23
CA GLY A 37 -14.02 -20.58 -15.02
C GLY A 37 -14.46 -19.30 -14.34
N VAL A 38 -13.58 -18.69 -13.61
CA VAL A 38 -13.66 -17.27 -13.23
C VAL A 38 -13.00 -16.52 -14.39
N SER A 39 -13.80 -16.20 -15.40
CA SER A 39 -13.42 -15.21 -16.40
C SER A 39 -13.19 -13.90 -15.66
N LEU A 40 -11.94 -13.42 -15.57
CA LEU A 40 -11.59 -12.14 -14.99
C LEU A 40 -12.34 -10.94 -15.63
N ALA A 41 -12.91 -11.12 -16.81
CA ALA A 41 -13.72 -10.12 -17.51
C ALA A 41 -15.17 -10.02 -17.01
N SER A 42 -15.67 -10.94 -16.18
CA SER A 42 -17.05 -10.93 -15.68
C SER A 42 -17.21 -10.52 -14.20
N ALA A 43 -16.13 -10.09 -13.53
CA ALA A 43 -16.15 -9.67 -12.12
C ALA A 43 -16.85 -8.32 -11.88
N GLN A 44 -17.44 -7.70 -12.90
CA GLN A 44 -18.12 -6.39 -12.77
C GLN A 44 -19.64 -6.46 -12.79
N SER A 45 -20.28 -7.62 -12.74
CA SER A 45 -21.74 -7.71 -12.89
C SER A 45 -22.50 -8.57 -11.87
N SER A 46 -21.91 -8.92 -10.74
CA SER A 46 -22.67 -9.41 -9.59
C SER A 46 -22.66 -8.34 -8.51
N SER A 47 -23.78 -8.12 -7.85
CA SER A 47 -23.93 -7.27 -6.68
C SER A 47 -23.16 -7.88 -5.51
N ASP A 48 -21.83 -7.86 -5.57
CA ASP A 48 -20.99 -8.30 -4.47
C ASP A 48 -21.31 -7.43 -3.25
N ALA A 49 -21.77 -8.08 -2.20
CA ALA A 49 -22.08 -7.38 -0.96
C ALA A 49 -20.80 -6.78 -0.39
N ILE A 50 -20.79 -5.46 -0.23
CA ILE A 50 -19.68 -4.70 0.36
C ILE A 50 -20.19 -3.92 1.59
N PRO A 51 -19.34 -3.64 2.58
CA PRO A 51 -19.74 -2.84 3.70
C PRO A 51 -19.96 -1.39 3.25
N MET A 52 -20.95 -0.70 3.85
CA MET A 52 -21.26 0.69 3.53
C MET A 52 -21.35 1.56 4.78
N VAL A 53 -20.77 2.74 4.72
CA VAL A 53 -21.02 3.79 5.72
C VAL A 53 -22.37 4.44 5.39
N VAL A 54 -23.29 4.36 6.33
CA VAL A 54 -24.64 4.95 6.19
C VAL A 54 -24.55 6.45 6.49
N THR A 55 -24.93 7.29 5.52
CA THR A 55 -24.91 8.76 5.66
C THR A 55 -26.31 9.34 5.84
N ASP A 56 -27.37 8.56 5.66
CA ASP A 56 -28.75 8.98 5.88
C ASP A 56 -29.07 9.07 7.37
N PRO A 57 -29.37 10.25 7.93
CA PRO A 57 -29.69 10.42 9.34
C PRO A 57 -30.93 9.62 9.81
N ALA A 58 -31.86 9.32 8.90
CA ALA A 58 -33.05 8.53 9.21
C ALA A 58 -32.74 7.06 9.49
N ARG A 59 -31.57 6.59 9.12
CA ARG A 59 -31.09 5.21 9.32
C ARG A 59 -30.16 5.06 10.53
N VAL A 60 -29.96 6.13 11.31
CA VAL A 60 -29.17 6.03 12.56
C VAL A 60 -30.03 5.32 13.62
N PRO A 61 -29.54 4.23 14.23
CA PRO A 61 -30.28 3.52 15.26
C PRO A 61 -30.62 4.43 16.47
N ALA A 62 -31.86 4.32 16.96
CA ALA A 62 -32.31 5.08 18.11
C ALA A 62 -31.78 4.55 19.47
N THR A 63 -31.36 3.29 19.49
CA THR A 63 -30.82 2.60 20.68
C THR A 63 -29.57 1.84 20.34
N PHE A 64 -28.68 1.69 21.32
CA PHE A 64 -27.40 1.01 21.15
C PHE A 64 -27.29 -0.20 22.04
N LYS A 65 -26.57 -1.21 21.56
CA LYS A 65 -26.26 -2.47 22.25
C LYS A 65 -24.74 -2.63 22.30
N GLU A 66 -24.25 -3.37 23.25
CA GLU A 66 -22.82 -3.58 23.49
C GLU A 66 -22.46 -5.05 23.65
N ALA A 67 -21.16 -5.36 23.55
CA ALA A 67 -20.65 -6.69 23.80
C ALA A 67 -20.90 -7.12 25.24
N PRO A 68 -21.14 -8.43 25.53
CA PRO A 68 -21.45 -8.95 26.88
C PRO A 68 -20.38 -8.63 27.92
N ASP A 69 -19.09 -8.61 27.53
CA ASP A 69 -17.98 -8.24 28.43
C ASP A 69 -18.04 -6.76 28.82
N LEU A 70 -18.41 -5.88 27.89
CA LEU A 70 -18.59 -4.44 28.18
C LEU A 70 -19.84 -4.20 29.01
N ALA A 71 -20.95 -4.91 28.73
CA ALA A 71 -22.15 -4.84 29.54
C ALA A 71 -21.88 -5.23 30.99
N SER A 72 -21.03 -6.25 31.23
CA SER A 72 -20.60 -6.65 32.56
C SER A 72 -19.78 -5.55 33.25
N GLN A 73 -18.94 -4.80 32.51
CA GLN A 73 -18.19 -3.68 33.07
C GLN A 73 -19.08 -2.48 33.39
N VAL A 74 -20.12 -2.21 32.56
CA VAL A 74 -21.14 -1.19 32.82
C VAL A 74 -21.91 -1.55 34.10
N ALA A 75 -22.38 -2.81 34.24
CA ALA A 75 -23.07 -3.27 35.43
C ALA A 75 -22.19 -3.18 36.70
N ALA A 76 -20.89 -3.33 36.57
CA ALA A 76 -19.91 -3.17 37.66
C ALA A 76 -19.51 -1.71 37.93
N GLY A 77 -20.06 -0.73 37.21
CA GLY A 77 -19.74 0.70 37.34
C GLY A 77 -18.34 1.08 36.82
N LYS A 78 -17.69 0.22 36.05
CA LYS A 78 -16.34 0.46 35.49
C LYS A 78 -16.38 1.21 34.16
N LEU A 79 -17.48 1.16 33.43
CA LEU A 79 -17.71 1.85 32.19
C LEU A 79 -19.06 2.59 32.22
N PRO A 80 -19.17 3.73 31.52
CA PRO A 80 -20.47 4.37 31.31
C PRO A 80 -21.34 3.54 30.35
N PRO A 81 -22.68 3.79 30.32
CA PRO A 81 -23.58 3.15 29.36
C PRO A 81 -23.13 3.34 27.90
N VAL A 82 -23.46 2.38 27.03
CA VAL A 82 -23.03 2.36 25.63
C VAL A 82 -23.40 3.66 24.89
N ALA A 83 -24.58 4.23 25.14
CA ALA A 83 -25.01 5.50 24.51
C ALA A 83 -24.08 6.70 24.82
N GLU A 84 -23.44 6.70 26.00
CA GLU A 84 -22.45 7.71 26.35
C GLU A 84 -21.07 7.43 25.75
N ARG A 85 -20.79 6.19 25.39
CA ARG A 85 -19.51 5.75 24.83
C ARG A 85 -19.44 5.95 23.33
N VAL A 86 -20.49 5.65 22.59
CA VAL A 86 -20.55 5.83 21.11
C VAL A 86 -20.81 7.29 20.71
N GLY A 87 -21.23 8.14 21.63
CA GLY A 87 -21.53 9.56 21.38
C GLY A 87 -22.90 9.78 20.74
N LYS A 88 -23.13 11.04 20.31
CA LYS A 88 -24.42 11.48 19.72
C LYS A 88 -24.49 11.29 18.20
N ASP A 89 -23.36 11.22 17.52
CA ASP A 89 -23.25 11.09 16.08
C ASP A 89 -22.38 9.87 15.73
N PRO A 90 -22.79 8.63 16.04
CA PRO A 90 -21.99 7.44 15.73
C PRO A 90 -21.79 7.26 14.24
N MET A 91 -20.72 6.56 13.84
CA MET A 91 -20.59 6.06 12.48
C MET A 91 -21.43 4.79 12.35
N VAL A 92 -22.38 4.79 11.41
CA VAL A 92 -23.24 3.63 11.15
C VAL A 92 -22.68 2.84 9.97
N ILE A 93 -22.43 1.56 10.18
CA ILE A 93 -21.94 0.66 9.13
C ILE A 93 -23.03 -0.37 8.84
N GLN A 94 -23.42 -0.45 7.56
CA GLN A 94 -24.15 -1.62 7.06
C GLN A 94 -23.12 -2.71 6.78
N PRO A 95 -23.17 -3.84 7.52
CA PRO A 95 -22.24 -4.95 7.28
C PRO A 95 -22.37 -5.56 5.89
N THR A 96 -21.33 -6.27 5.46
CA THR A 96 -21.27 -6.92 4.14
C THR A 96 -22.46 -7.86 3.92
N ARG A 97 -22.82 -8.68 4.91
CA ARG A 97 -23.93 -9.66 4.80
C ARG A 97 -24.78 -9.70 6.05
N ASP A 98 -24.18 -10.04 7.16
CA ASP A 98 -24.90 -10.41 8.38
C ASP A 98 -24.65 -9.39 9.49
N ILE A 99 -25.64 -9.19 10.37
CA ILE A 99 -25.38 -8.65 11.71
C ILE A 99 -24.51 -9.67 12.42
N GLY A 100 -23.31 -9.26 12.82
CA GLY A 100 -22.31 -10.13 13.41
C GLY A 100 -22.63 -10.52 14.87
N ARG A 101 -21.80 -11.40 15.41
CA ARG A 101 -21.86 -11.82 16.81
C ARG A 101 -20.61 -11.35 17.53
N TYR A 102 -20.77 -10.96 18.77
CA TYR A 102 -19.63 -10.61 19.62
C TYR A 102 -18.82 -11.84 20.03
N GLY A 103 -17.52 -11.64 20.15
CA GLY A 103 -16.60 -12.61 20.72
C GLY A 103 -15.48 -13.04 19.80
N GLY A 104 -14.56 -13.79 20.37
CA GLY A 104 -13.48 -14.44 19.67
C GLY A 104 -12.20 -13.64 19.58
N THR A 105 -11.16 -14.35 19.14
CA THR A 105 -9.83 -13.79 18.88
C THR A 105 -9.44 -14.09 17.45
N TRP A 106 -9.24 -13.02 16.66
CA TRP A 106 -8.72 -13.10 15.30
C TRP A 106 -7.22 -13.37 15.33
N ARG A 107 -6.79 -14.51 14.79
CA ARG A 107 -5.38 -14.91 14.66
C ARG A 107 -4.84 -14.47 13.30
N ALA A 108 -3.66 -13.86 13.30
CA ALA A 108 -2.94 -13.41 12.10
C ALA A 108 -1.42 -13.54 12.29
N GLY A 109 -0.65 -13.22 11.26
CA GLY A 109 0.82 -13.22 11.28
C GLY A 109 1.42 -11.87 10.95
N PHE A 110 2.63 -11.60 11.43
CA PHE A 110 3.46 -10.43 11.05
C PHE A 110 4.94 -10.81 11.04
N THR A 111 5.78 -10.00 10.36
CA THR A 111 7.19 -10.33 10.12
C THR A 111 8.19 -9.52 10.95
N GLY A 112 7.72 -8.74 11.91
CA GLY A 112 8.58 -8.01 12.84
C GLY A 112 8.19 -6.55 13.05
N PRO A 113 8.96 -5.79 13.85
CA PRO A 113 8.62 -4.41 14.22
C PRO A 113 8.51 -3.42 13.05
N ALA A 114 9.18 -3.71 11.93
CA ALA A 114 9.08 -2.91 10.70
C ALA A 114 7.78 -3.16 9.91
N ASP A 115 6.99 -4.18 10.28
CA ASP A 115 5.74 -4.57 9.64
C ASP A 115 4.50 -3.91 10.28
N ASN A 116 4.64 -2.68 10.73
CA ASN A 116 3.58 -1.90 11.39
C ASN A 116 2.35 -1.69 10.52
N GLN A 117 2.50 -1.70 9.19
CA GLN A 117 1.36 -1.58 8.26
C GLN A 117 0.33 -2.71 8.39
N ASN A 118 0.66 -3.82 9.02
CA ASN A 118 -0.29 -4.90 9.29
C ASN A 118 -1.47 -4.39 10.14
N ILE A 119 -1.16 -3.73 11.28
CA ILE A 119 -2.19 -3.15 12.14
C ILE A 119 -2.78 -1.85 11.57
N GLN A 120 -1.97 -1.03 10.92
CA GLN A 120 -2.44 0.23 10.32
C GLN A 120 -3.54 0.00 9.28
N ARG A 121 -3.46 -1.10 8.53
CA ARG A 121 -4.49 -1.49 7.55
C ARG A 121 -5.77 -2.04 8.17
N ILE A 122 -5.76 -2.39 9.44
CA ILE A 122 -6.92 -2.86 10.20
C ILE A 122 -7.49 -1.75 11.08
N CYS A 123 -6.61 -0.94 11.67
CA CYS A 123 -6.92 0.13 12.60
C CYS A 123 -6.84 1.50 11.90
N HIS A 124 -7.77 1.77 11.00
CA HIS A 124 -7.83 3.03 10.25
C HIS A 124 -8.60 4.10 11.04
N ASP A 125 -8.02 5.28 11.15
CA ASP A 125 -8.54 6.41 11.93
C ASP A 125 -8.41 7.77 11.22
N HIS A 126 -8.41 7.76 9.90
CA HIS A 126 -8.40 8.95 9.05
C HIS A 126 -9.65 9.82 9.26
N LEU A 127 -9.58 11.12 9.01
CA LEU A 127 -10.75 12.00 9.08
C LEU A 127 -11.86 11.51 8.15
N LEU A 128 -11.52 11.20 6.92
CA LEU A 128 -12.37 10.56 5.92
C LEU A 128 -11.77 9.21 5.54
N TYR A 129 -12.48 8.39 4.78
CA TYR A 129 -11.94 7.13 4.30
C TYR A 129 -12.48 6.78 2.91
N TRP A 130 -12.01 5.70 2.32
CA TRP A 130 -12.47 5.21 1.04
C TRP A 130 -13.56 4.15 1.21
N ASP A 131 -14.47 4.06 0.24
CA ASP A 131 -15.38 2.92 0.10
C ASP A 131 -14.61 1.65 -0.34
N ALA A 132 -15.27 0.51 -0.35
CA ALA A 132 -14.65 -0.77 -0.70
C ALA A 132 -14.12 -0.82 -2.14
N THR A 133 -14.59 0.06 -3.01
CA THR A 133 -14.21 0.13 -4.44
C THR A 133 -13.13 1.17 -4.73
N ILE A 134 -12.73 1.97 -3.72
CA ILE A 134 -11.77 3.08 -3.87
C ILE A 134 -12.24 4.14 -4.90
N THR A 135 -13.53 4.28 -5.09
CA THR A 135 -14.10 5.26 -6.02
C THR A 135 -14.71 6.47 -5.34
N LYS A 136 -15.06 6.34 -4.05
CA LYS A 136 -15.69 7.41 -3.28
C LYS A 136 -15.05 7.58 -1.92
N VAL A 137 -14.83 8.84 -1.55
CA VAL A 137 -14.50 9.20 -0.17
C VAL A 137 -15.79 9.19 0.66
N VAL A 138 -15.72 8.61 1.85
CA VAL A 138 -16.84 8.47 2.78
C VAL A 138 -16.48 9.03 4.16
N PRO A 139 -17.46 9.42 5.00
CA PRO A 139 -17.20 9.81 6.38
C PRO A 139 -16.49 8.73 7.19
N ASN A 140 -15.61 9.15 8.13
CA ASN A 140 -14.98 8.27 9.10
C ASN A 140 -14.93 8.97 10.47
N VAL A 141 -13.77 9.45 10.95
CA VAL A 141 -13.67 10.25 12.19
C VAL A 141 -14.46 11.56 12.05
N ALA A 142 -14.34 12.26 10.94
CA ALA A 142 -15.26 13.33 10.59
C ALA A 142 -16.57 12.74 10.03
N LYS A 143 -17.72 13.29 10.46
CA LYS A 143 -19.02 12.87 9.95
C LYS A 143 -19.42 13.54 8.64
N ALA A 144 -18.85 14.71 8.36
CA ALA A 144 -19.14 15.51 7.17
C ALA A 144 -18.00 16.46 6.86
N TRP A 145 -17.96 16.91 5.62
CA TRP A 145 -17.07 17.99 5.19
C TRP A 145 -17.75 18.89 4.18
N GLU A 146 -17.22 20.11 4.03
CA GLU A 146 -17.64 21.10 3.06
C GLU A 146 -16.41 21.73 2.41
N VAL A 147 -16.45 21.93 1.10
CA VAL A 147 -15.44 22.67 0.35
C VAL A 147 -16.03 24.02 -0.05
N SER A 148 -15.43 25.10 0.37
CA SER A 148 -15.91 26.47 0.17
C SER A 148 -14.78 27.39 -0.32
N ASP A 149 -15.09 28.67 -0.52
CA ASP A 149 -14.13 29.69 -0.98
C ASP A 149 -13.33 29.24 -2.23
N GLY A 150 -14.05 28.67 -3.22
CA GLY A 150 -13.45 28.20 -4.46
C GLY A 150 -12.37 27.12 -4.25
N GLY A 151 -12.53 26.26 -3.24
CA GLY A 151 -11.60 25.17 -2.93
C GLY A 151 -10.45 25.55 -2.00
N LYS A 152 -10.46 26.77 -1.44
CA LYS A 152 -9.41 27.22 -0.52
C LYS A 152 -9.69 26.87 0.94
N THR A 153 -10.93 26.59 1.29
CA THR A 153 -11.34 26.25 2.65
C THR A 153 -12.05 24.91 2.64
N ILE A 154 -11.55 23.97 3.44
CA ILE A 154 -12.16 22.67 3.66
C ILE A 154 -12.51 22.55 5.14
N THR A 155 -13.82 22.52 5.42
CA THR A 155 -14.36 22.46 6.78
C THR A 155 -14.78 21.04 7.11
N PHE A 156 -14.28 20.49 8.22
CA PHE A 156 -14.67 19.17 8.72
C PHE A 156 -15.54 19.32 9.96
N THR A 157 -16.64 18.56 10.00
CA THR A 157 -17.48 18.42 11.17
C THR A 157 -17.20 17.07 11.83
N LEU A 158 -16.69 17.09 13.06
CA LEU A 158 -16.43 15.93 13.88
C LEU A 158 -17.73 15.33 14.44
N ARG A 159 -17.63 14.13 15.04
CA ARG A 159 -18.77 13.45 15.67
C ARG A 159 -18.95 13.94 17.10
N ARG A 160 -20.13 14.45 17.43
CA ARG A 160 -20.43 14.97 18.79
C ARG A 160 -20.40 13.83 19.82
N GLY A 161 -19.67 14.06 20.91
CA GLY A 161 -19.54 13.11 22.01
C GLY A 161 -18.62 11.94 21.75
N MET A 162 -17.84 11.99 20.66
CA MET A 162 -16.78 11.02 20.37
C MET A 162 -15.72 11.05 21.49
N LYS A 163 -15.13 9.90 21.78
CA LYS A 163 -14.15 9.73 22.86
C LYS A 163 -12.92 8.97 22.42
N TRP A 164 -11.82 9.27 23.07
CA TRP A 164 -10.63 8.43 23.06
C TRP A 164 -10.86 7.13 23.82
N SER A 165 -10.04 6.10 23.59
CA SER A 165 -10.17 4.77 24.19
C SER A 165 -10.06 4.74 25.72
N ASN A 166 -9.57 5.82 26.34
CA ASN A 166 -9.52 6.00 27.79
C ASN A 166 -10.74 6.76 28.35
N GLY A 167 -11.70 7.14 27.48
CA GLY A 167 -12.92 7.87 27.87
C GLY A 167 -12.80 9.40 27.85
N ASP A 168 -11.63 9.98 27.58
CA ASP A 168 -11.47 11.42 27.37
C ASP A 168 -12.23 11.88 26.12
N ALA A 169 -12.76 13.09 26.14
CA ALA A 169 -13.45 13.66 24.97
C ALA A 169 -12.46 13.84 23.80
N PHE A 170 -12.93 13.50 22.59
CA PHE A 170 -12.26 13.83 21.33
C PHE A 170 -12.93 15.06 20.73
N THR A 171 -12.18 16.13 20.52
CA THR A 171 -12.68 17.41 20.05
C THR A 171 -11.74 18.08 19.06
N ALA A 172 -12.17 19.25 18.54
CA ALA A 172 -11.33 20.10 17.70
C ALA A 172 -10.02 20.54 18.41
N ASP A 173 -9.98 20.54 19.75
CA ASP A 173 -8.76 20.87 20.49
C ASP A 173 -7.64 19.82 20.29
N ASP A 174 -7.98 18.57 19.98
CA ASP A 174 -7.01 17.52 19.66
C ASP A 174 -6.39 17.74 18.27
N ILE A 175 -7.13 18.31 17.34
CA ILE A 175 -6.62 18.75 16.04
C ILE A 175 -5.75 20.01 16.19
N MET A 176 -6.17 20.99 16.99
CA MET A 176 -5.39 22.20 17.24
C MET A 176 -4.08 21.88 17.97
N PHE A 177 -4.10 20.99 18.97
CA PHE A 177 -2.87 20.54 19.64
C PHE A 177 -1.89 19.91 18.66
N TRP A 178 -2.39 19.04 17.77
CA TRP A 178 -1.54 18.50 16.71
C TRP A 178 -0.98 19.61 15.83
N PHE A 179 -1.82 20.53 15.36
CA PHE A 179 -1.39 21.56 14.41
C PHE A 179 -0.37 22.55 15.03
N GLU A 180 -0.67 23.06 16.23
CA GLU A 180 0.14 24.10 16.88
C GLU A 180 1.37 23.54 17.58
N ASP A 181 1.24 22.42 18.29
CA ASP A 181 2.24 21.93 19.22
C ASP A 181 3.07 20.76 18.70
N MET A 182 2.59 20.05 17.70
CA MET A 182 3.31 18.93 17.10
C MET A 182 3.74 19.24 15.67
N TYR A 183 2.78 19.52 14.78
CA TYR A 183 3.08 19.85 13.38
C TYR A 183 3.86 21.16 13.26
N GLY A 184 3.44 22.19 14.00
CA GLY A 184 4.09 23.51 14.07
C GLY A 184 5.43 23.52 14.77
N ASN A 185 5.74 22.51 15.59
CA ASN A 185 6.99 22.42 16.36
C ASN A 185 8.14 21.91 15.49
N ASP A 186 9.19 22.71 15.29
CA ASP A 186 10.30 22.37 14.41
C ASP A 186 11.24 21.29 15.00
N GLU A 187 11.26 21.07 16.32
CA GLU A 187 12.02 19.98 16.93
C GLU A 187 11.30 18.63 16.69
N LEU A 188 9.98 18.59 16.86
CA LEU A 188 9.17 17.40 16.60
C LEU A 188 9.02 17.11 15.11
N ASN A 189 8.90 18.14 14.29
CA ASN A 189 8.56 18.04 12.87
C ASN A 189 9.39 19.02 12.02
N PRO A 190 10.70 18.77 11.85
CA PRO A 190 11.60 19.64 11.08
C PRO A 190 11.28 19.66 9.57
N SER A 191 10.65 18.61 9.06
CA SER A 191 10.20 18.51 7.66
C SER A 191 8.68 18.47 7.61
N LYS A 192 8.07 19.59 7.18
CA LYS A 192 6.60 19.67 7.09
C LYS A 192 6.06 18.74 6.00
N ALA A 193 4.87 18.18 6.24
CA ALA A 193 4.24 17.25 5.30
C ALA A 193 3.84 17.95 4.00
N ALA A 194 4.18 17.33 2.86
CA ALA A 194 3.87 17.86 1.54
C ALA A 194 2.36 17.92 1.26
N TRP A 195 1.56 17.07 1.92
CA TRP A 195 0.11 17.07 1.78
C TRP A 195 -0.58 18.27 2.47
N MET A 196 0.10 18.91 3.43
CA MET A 196 -0.38 20.18 4.02
C MET A 196 0.02 21.41 3.20
N ALA A 197 0.66 21.24 2.04
CA ALA A 197 1.10 22.33 1.18
C ALA A 197 0.50 22.23 -0.22
N VAL A 198 0.18 23.37 -0.79
CA VAL A 198 -0.14 23.53 -2.20
C VAL A 198 0.65 24.69 -2.78
N ASN A 199 1.26 24.50 -3.95
CA ASN A 199 2.16 25.48 -4.58
C ASN A 199 3.28 25.99 -3.64
N GLY A 200 3.83 25.09 -2.80
CA GLY A 200 4.90 25.39 -1.86
C GLY A 200 4.50 26.19 -0.61
N LYS A 201 3.20 26.48 -0.44
CA LYS A 201 2.66 27.21 0.72
C LYS A 201 1.87 26.27 1.62
N GLN A 202 2.21 26.29 2.91
CA GLN A 202 1.56 25.48 3.94
C GLN A 202 0.15 25.99 4.20
N GLY A 203 -0.79 25.05 4.40
CA GLY A 203 -2.11 25.34 4.90
C GLY A 203 -2.11 25.69 6.38
N VAL A 204 -3.17 26.35 6.84
CA VAL A 204 -3.40 26.66 8.25
C VAL A 204 -4.70 25.99 8.72
N VAL A 205 -4.79 25.72 10.03
CA VAL A 205 -5.97 25.12 10.65
C VAL A 205 -6.60 26.12 11.60
N GLU A 206 -7.90 26.26 11.54
CA GLU A 206 -8.69 27.14 12.40
C GLU A 206 -9.80 26.34 13.09
N LYS A 207 -9.86 26.44 14.41
CA LYS A 207 -10.97 25.91 15.19
C LYS A 207 -12.16 26.87 15.08
N ILE A 208 -13.29 26.37 14.60
CA ILE A 208 -14.56 27.15 14.52
C ILE A 208 -15.35 26.94 15.81
N ASP A 209 -15.51 25.70 16.25
CA ASP A 209 -16.16 25.34 17.50
C ASP A 209 -15.58 24.01 18.03
N GLU A 210 -16.22 23.40 19.04
CA GLU A 210 -15.76 22.16 19.68
C GLU A 210 -15.66 20.97 18.72
N VAL A 211 -16.46 20.93 17.64
CA VAL A 211 -16.56 19.82 16.70
C VAL A 211 -16.31 20.24 15.25
N THR A 212 -15.91 21.48 15.01
CA THR A 212 -15.74 22.02 13.65
C THR A 212 -14.37 22.66 13.50
N VAL A 213 -13.64 22.24 12.48
CA VAL A 213 -12.33 22.78 12.09
C VAL A 213 -12.30 23.08 10.62
N ALA A 214 -11.60 24.16 10.23
CA ALA A 214 -11.35 24.53 8.85
C ALA A 214 -9.87 24.44 8.51
N PHE A 215 -9.55 23.79 7.42
CA PHE A 215 -8.23 23.81 6.78
C PHE A 215 -8.26 24.84 5.67
N LYS A 216 -7.37 25.82 5.72
CA LYS A 216 -7.33 26.96 4.80
C LYS A 216 -6.03 27.00 4.03
N PHE A 217 -6.13 27.22 2.73
CA PHE A 217 -5.00 27.30 1.79
C PHE A 217 -5.05 28.62 1.01
N GLU A 218 -3.90 29.13 0.62
CA GLU A 218 -3.85 30.36 -0.19
C GLU A 218 -4.39 30.17 -1.62
N THR A 219 -4.23 28.96 -2.15
CA THR A 219 -4.73 28.55 -3.49
C THR A 219 -5.69 27.38 -3.36
N PRO A 220 -6.60 27.14 -4.34
CA PRO A 220 -7.52 26.01 -4.31
C PRO A 220 -6.82 24.66 -4.08
N TYR A 221 -7.36 23.81 -3.21
CA TYR A 221 -6.89 22.47 -2.93
C TYR A 221 -8.06 21.49 -2.76
N TYR A 222 -8.82 21.28 -3.81
CA TYR A 222 -9.95 20.33 -3.81
C TYR A 222 -9.50 18.90 -3.50
N GLY A 223 -8.30 18.50 -3.92
CA GLY A 223 -7.71 17.19 -3.64
C GLY A 223 -7.46 16.90 -2.16
N PHE A 224 -7.53 17.91 -1.28
CA PHE A 224 -7.31 17.73 0.15
C PHE A 224 -8.30 16.74 0.79
N VAL A 225 -9.52 16.66 0.28
CA VAL A 225 -10.55 15.71 0.73
C VAL A 225 -10.09 14.26 0.53
N GLU A 226 -9.40 13.97 -0.57
CA GLU A 226 -8.84 12.64 -0.82
C GLU A 226 -7.54 12.40 -0.04
N GLU A 227 -6.72 13.43 0.13
CA GLU A 227 -5.49 13.34 0.93
C GLU A 227 -5.77 12.88 2.36
N VAL A 228 -6.78 13.45 3.04
CA VAL A 228 -7.14 13.08 4.41
C VAL A 228 -7.84 11.72 4.53
N ALA A 229 -8.12 11.06 3.42
CA ALA A 229 -8.60 9.68 3.33
C ALA A 229 -7.49 8.68 3.01
N CYS A 230 -6.23 9.15 2.82
CA CYS A 230 -5.11 8.36 2.35
C CYS A 230 -4.05 8.14 3.43
N LEU A 231 -3.19 7.15 3.18
CA LEU A 231 -2.06 6.78 4.04
C LEU A 231 -1.16 7.97 4.42
N GLY A 232 -0.93 8.92 3.49
CA GLY A 232 -0.01 10.04 3.69
C GLY A 232 -0.46 11.05 4.74
N ALA A 233 -1.77 11.37 4.78
CA ALA A 233 -2.41 12.26 5.75
C ALA A 233 -3.22 11.47 6.78
N GLY A 234 -2.74 10.29 7.13
CA GLY A 234 -3.42 9.35 8.01
C GLY A 234 -3.82 9.95 9.34
N GLY A 235 -4.68 9.22 10.05
CA GLY A 235 -5.05 9.52 11.40
C GLY A 235 -3.88 9.36 12.39
N HIS A 236 -4.16 9.55 13.63
CA HIS A 236 -3.19 9.51 14.72
C HIS A 236 -2.50 8.15 14.87
N PHE A 237 -3.23 7.05 14.74
CA PHE A 237 -2.67 5.70 14.88
C PHE A 237 -1.57 5.43 13.83
N THR A 238 -1.79 5.85 12.61
CA THR A 238 -0.88 5.60 11.49
C THR A 238 0.35 6.48 11.52
N SER A 239 0.19 7.76 11.79
CA SER A 239 1.20 8.81 11.55
C SER A 239 1.60 9.59 12.80
N GLY A 240 0.97 9.32 13.95
CA GLY A 240 1.17 10.09 15.18
C GLY A 240 2.62 10.17 15.63
N SER A 241 3.37 9.06 15.59
CA SER A 241 4.79 9.01 15.99
C SER A 241 5.72 9.88 15.13
N THR A 242 5.28 10.25 13.93
CA THR A 242 6.02 11.16 13.03
C THR A 242 5.57 12.61 13.14
N ALA A 243 4.60 12.91 14.00
CA ALA A 243 3.87 14.18 14.11
C ALA A 243 3.10 14.58 12.82
N MET A 244 2.86 13.63 11.94
CA MET A 244 2.14 13.82 10.67
C MET A 244 0.66 13.39 10.73
N GLY A 245 0.23 12.78 11.85
CA GLY A 245 -1.18 12.49 12.11
C GLY A 245 -1.96 13.78 12.32
N ILE A 246 -3.19 13.82 11.81
CA ILE A 246 -3.99 15.06 11.71
C ILE A 246 -4.67 15.46 13.04
N TYR A 247 -4.46 14.73 14.11
CA TYR A 247 -4.91 14.99 15.48
C TYR A 247 -4.10 14.12 16.46
N ALA A 248 -4.17 14.42 17.75
CA ALA A 248 -3.48 13.64 18.80
C ALA A 248 -4.20 13.78 20.16
N PRO A 249 -4.10 12.78 21.06
CA PRO A 249 -4.75 12.82 22.38
C PRO A 249 -4.08 13.87 23.28
N SER A 250 -4.53 15.12 23.15
CA SER A 250 -3.93 16.31 23.72
C SER A 250 -3.74 16.20 25.24
N LYS A 251 -4.77 15.75 25.94
CA LYS A 251 -4.75 15.60 27.41
C LYS A 251 -3.69 14.59 27.86
N TYR A 252 -3.49 13.49 27.12
CA TYR A 252 -2.46 12.50 27.43
C TYR A 252 -1.05 13.00 27.08
N LEU A 253 -0.86 13.61 25.92
CA LEU A 253 0.46 13.96 25.40
C LEU A 253 1.06 15.22 26.04
N LYS A 254 0.24 16.14 26.51
CA LYS A 254 0.69 17.37 27.20
C LYS A 254 1.61 17.09 28.39
N GLN A 255 1.46 15.95 29.07
CA GLN A 255 2.36 15.55 30.17
C GLN A 255 3.79 15.20 29.75
N PHE A 256 4.04 15.07 28.44
CA PHE A 256 5.35 14.76 27.85
C PHE A 256 5.89 15.91 26.98
N HIS A 257 5.20 17.05 26.95
CA HIS A 257 5.55 18.18 26.10
C HIS A 257 6.02 19.37 26.95
N PRO A 258 7.24 19.95 26.69
CA PRO A 258 7.84 20.98 27.54
C PRO A 258 7.08 22.31 27.58
N LYS A 259 6.12 22.54 26.66
CA LYS A 259 5.21 23.70 26.71
C LYS A 259 4.19 23.58 27.87
N TYR A 260 3.85 22.39 28.31
CA TYR A 260 2.77 22.13 29.28
C TYR A 260 3.25 21.52 30.60
N THR A 261 4.39 20.86 30.58
CA THR A 261 5.06 20.26 31.74
C THR A 261 6.46 20.83 31.84
N ALA A 262 6.96 21.11 33.03
CA ALA A 262 8.31 21.70 33.24
C ALA A 262 9.36 20.87 32.45
N ALA A 263 10.24 21.56 31.72
CA ALA A 263 11.22 20.93 30.87
C ALA A 263 12.10 19.92 31.62
N GLU A 264 12.51 20.28 32.84
CA GLU A 264 13.34 19.44 33.72
C GLU A 264 12.57 18.12 34.09
N GLU A 265 11.25 18.19 34.25
CA GLU A 265 10.43 17.03 34.55
C GLU A 265 10.29 16.12 33.32
N VAL A 266 10.10 16.72 32.13
CA VAL A 266 10.03 15.97 30.85
C VAL A 266 11.37 15.30 30.59
N ASP A 267 12.48 16.00 30.76
CA ASP A 267 13.83 15.46 30.58
C ASP A 267 14.13 14.34 31.56
N LYS A 268 13.69 14.48 32.81
CA LYS A 268 13.80 13.41 33.80
C LYS A 268 13.05 12.16 33.38
N LYS A 269 11.79 12.30 32.96
CA LYS A 269 10.96 11.18 32.44
C LYS A 269 11.61 10.53 31.22
N ALA A 270 12.17 11.33 30.29
CA ALA A 270 12.86 10.83 29.12
C ALA A 270 14.09 9.98 29.50
N LYS A 271 14.93 10.46 30.41
CA LYS A 271 16.11 9.72 30.88
C LYS A 271 15.75 8.45 31.64
N GLU A 272 14.73 8.49 32.51
CA GLU A 272 14.22 7.30 33.20
C GLU A 272 13.71 6.25 32.22
N ALA A 273 13.09 6.69 31.10
CA ALA A 273 12.63 5.82 30.01
C ALA A 273 13.74 5.48 29.00
N LYS A 274 15.02 5.88 29.25
CA LYS A 274 16.20 5.61 28.42
C LYS A 274 16.18 6.27 27.03
N PHE A 275 15.61 7.46 26.93
CA PHE A 275 15.66 8.29 25.72
C PHE A 275 16.66 9.43 25.88
N ASP A 276 17.38 9.75 24.80
CA ASP A 276 18.43 10.78 24.80
C ASP A 276 17.88 12.21 24.97
N ASN A 277 16.65 12.46 24.53
CA ASN A 277 16.00 13.75 24.60
C ASN A 277 14.47 13.64 24.63
N TRP A 278 13.82 14.75 24.91
CA TRP A 278 12.37 14.84 25.01
C TRP A 278 11.65 14.53 23.67
N VAL A 279 12.24 14.86 22.52
CA VAL A 279 11.65 14.64 21.20
C VAL A 279 11.49 13.14 20.91
N LEU A 280 12.55 12.36 21.14
CA LEU A 280 12.51 10.90 20.96
C LEU A 280 11.54 10.25 21.94
N PHE A 281 11.52 10.73 23.17
CA PHE A 281 10.59 10.27 24.20
C PHE A 281 9.13 10.59 23.82
N PHE A 282 8.82 11.83 23.42
CA PHE A 282 7.51 12.23 22.97
C PHE A 282 7.01 11.38 21.78
N LYS A 283 7.86 11.21 20.77
CA LYS A 283 7.55 10.36 19.60
C LYS A 283 7.27 8.92 19.99
N ASN A 284 8.00 8.37 20.96
CA ASN A 284 7.71 7.04 21.49
C ASN A 284 6.37 7.02 22.24
N ARG A 285 6.09 8.02 23.09
CA ARG A 285 4.80 8.11 23.81
C ARG A 285 3.62 8.27 22.84
N ASN A 286 3.84 8.87 21.68
CA ASN A 286 2.83 9.05 20.62
C ASN A 286 2.82 7.92 19.56
N ASN A 287 3.46 6.79 19.82
CA ASN A 287 3.51 5.67 18.91
C ASN A 287 2.57 4.55 19.35
N ALA A 288 1.41 4.44 18.71
CA ALA A 288 0.39 3.43 19.05
C ALA A 288 0.87 1.98 18.88
N ASN A 289 1.91 1.72 18.08
CA ASN A 289 2.47 0.38 17.91
C ASN A 289 3.34 -0.07 19.09
N LEU A 290 3.87 0.89 19.88
CA LEU A 290 4.83 0.65 20.95
C LEU A 290 4.24 1.00 22.33
N ASN A 291 3.40 2.01 22.39
CA ASN A 291 2.84 2.53 23.64
C ASN A 291 1.41 2.07 23.86
N THR A 292 1.22 1.07 24.70
CA THR A 292 -0.09 0.47 25.03
C THR A 292 -0.99 1.37 25.87
N GLU A 293 -0.43 2.44 26.45
CA GLU A 293 -1.18 3.44 27.25
C GLU A 293 -1.71 4.59 26.40
N LEU A 294 -1.25 4.72 25.16
CA LEU A 294 -1.67 5.79 24.26
C LEU A 294 -3.16 5.68 23.92
N PRO A 295 -3.98 6.69 24.21
CA PRO A 295 -5.36 6.69 23.80
C PRO A 295 -5.49 6.73 22.27
N VAL A 296 -6.41 5.93 21.72
CA VAL A 296 -6.69 5.83 20.28
C VAL A 296 -8.19 5.93 20.02
N VAL A 297 -8.60 6.21 18.80
CA VAL A 297 -10.01 6.23 18.37
C VAL A 297 -10.38 5.03 17.50
N THR A 298 -9.42 4.16 17.20
CA THR A 298 -9.57 2.96 16.38
C THR A 298 -10.46 1.90 17.04
N ALA A 299 -10.98 0.95 16.24
CA ALA A 299 -11.85 -0.12 16.72
C ALA A 299 -11.17 -1.04 17.76
N TRP A 300 -9.86 -1.22 17.64
CA TRP A 300 -9.02 -1.94 18.61
C TRP A 300 -7.87 -1.04 19.07
N ARG A 301 -7.38 -1.31 20.28
CA ARG A 301 -6.20 -0.69 20.86
C ARG A 301 -5.11 -1.74 21.11
N VAL A 302 -3.86 -1.37 20.99
CA VAL A 302 -2.73 -2.27 21.26
C VAL A 302 -2.61 -2.56 22.75
N THR A 303 -2.48 -3.83 23.11
CA THR A 303 -2.28 -4.32 24.49
C THR A 303 -0.95 -5.04 24.68
N SER A 304 -0.37 -5.54 23.60
CA SER A 304 0.99 -6.07 23.55
C SER A 304 1.69 -5.49 22.34
N PRO A 305 2.83 -4.77 22.50
CA PRO A 305 3.40 -3.97 21.42
C PRO A 305 4.08 -4.80 20.33
N ILE A 306 4.28 -4.18 19.16
CA ILE A 306 4.80 -4.84 17.95
C ILE A 306 6.23 -5.40 18.09
N ASN A 307 7.00 -4.93 19.05
CA ASN A 307 8.36 -5.42 19.32
C ASN A 307 8.39 -6.64 20.27
N THR A 308 7.26 -7.33 20.41
CA THR A 308 7.14 -8.59 21.16
C THR A 308 6.77 -9.75 20.22
N PRO A 309 6.97 -11.02 20.64
CA PRO A 309 6.64 -12.17 19.80
C PRO A 309 5.16 -12.28 19.44
N VAL A 310 4.28 -11.66 20.20
CA VAL A 310 2.83 -11.62 19.97
C VAL A 310 2.36 -10.18 20.08
N LEU A 311 2.01 -9.60 18.94
CA LEU A 311 1.33 -8.31 18.88
C LEU A 311 -0.16 -8.55 19.24
N GLY A 312 -0.63 -7.94 20.33
CA GLY A 312 -1.98 -8.10 20.82
C GLY A 312 -2.79 -6.81 20.72
N LEU A 313 -4.05 -6.94 20.31
CA LEU A 313 -5.01 -5.84 20.34
C LEU A 313 -6.31 -6.33 21.01
N GLU A 314 -7.04 -5.40 21.65
CA GLU A 314 -8.37 -5.65 22.20
C GLU A 314 -9.35 -4.56 21.79
N ARG A 315 -10.65 -4.89 21.85
CA ARG A 315 -11.76 -3.97 21.54
C ARG A 315 -11.59 -2.66 22.29
N ASN A 316 -11.75 -1.55 21.58
CA ASN A 316 -11.86 -0.23 22.18
C ASN A 316 -13.29 -0.04 22.71
N PRO A 317 -13.51 0.08 24.04
CA PRO A 317 -14.84 0.23 24.61
C PRO A 317 -15.53 1.55 24.23
N PHE A 318 -14.78 2.55 23.75
CA PHE A 318 -15.26 3.86 23.33
C PHE A 318 -15.29 4.04 21.82
N TYR A 319 -15.18 2.95 21.03
CA TYR A 319 -15.27 3.06 19.59
C TYR A 319 -16.63 3.62 19.17
N PHE A 320 -16.60 4.60 18.27
CA PHE A 320 -17.77 5.37 17.84
C PHE A 320 -18.59 4.71 16.72
N GLY A 321 -18.16 3.54 16.22
CA GLY A 321 -18.84 2.79 15.15
C GLY A 321 -19.93 1.87 15.70
N VAL A 322 -21.08 1.83 15.03
CA VAL A 322 -22.19 0.90 15.29
C VAL A 322 -22.66 0.28 13.97
N ASP A 323 -23.31 -0.86 14.01
CA ASP A 323 -24.01 -1.39 12.85
C ASP A 323 -25.42 -0.79 12.68
N ILE A 324 -26.13 -1.20 11.64
CA ILE A 324 -27.50 -0.71 11.33
C ILE A 324 -28.54 -1.12 12.36
N GLU A 325 -28.26 -2.06 13.28
CA GLU A 325 -29.13 -2.43 14.40
C GLU A 325 -28.69 -1.82 15.74
N GLY A 326 -27.66 -0.96 15.72
CA GLY A 326 -27.13 -0.26 16.89
C GLY A 326 -26.17 -1.07 17.73
N ASN A 327 -25.66 -2.21 17.26
CA ASN A 327 -24.62 -2.93 17.97
C ASN A 327 -23.29 -2.18 17.84
N GLN A 328 -22.65 -1.85 19.00
CA GLN A 328 -21.35 -1.19 19.01
C GLN A 328 -20.27 -2.11 18.42
N LEU A 329 -19.56 -1.65 17.41
CA LEU A 329 -18.43 -2.37 16.80
C LEU A 329 -17.15 -2.18 17.63
N PRO A 330 -16.12 -3.00 17.42
CA PRO A 330 -16.07 -4.18 16.57
C PRO A 330 -16.77 -5.39 17.20
N TYR A 331 -17.17 -6.37 16.39
CA TYR A 331 -17.72 -7.62 16.92
C TYR A 331 -16.63 -8.49 17.56
N ILE A 332 -15.45 -8.56 16.97
CA ILE A 332 -14.33 -9.38 17.48
C ILE A 332 -13.70 -8.71 18.70
N ASP A 333 -13.49 -9.49 19.76
CA ASP A 333 -12.94 -8.99 21.03
C ASP A 333 -11.45 -8.65 20.93
N LYS A 334 -10.68 -9.54 20.29
CA LYS A 334 -9.21 -9.47 20.28
C LYS A 334 -8.64 -9.80 18.91
N ILE A 335 -7.47 -9.23 18.63
CA ILE A 335 -6.62 -9.63 17.51
C ILE A 335 -5.28 -10.06 18.08
N GLN A 336 -4.77 -11.19 17.62
CA GLN A 336 -3.49 -11.76 18.01
C GLN A 336 -2.66 -12.03 16.76
N MET A 337 -1.57 -11.29 16.57
CA MET A 337 -0.64 -11.51 15.49
C MET A 337 0.63 -12.15 16.02
N THR A 338 0.99 -13.32 15.50
CA THR A 338 2.18 -14.05 15.92
C THR A 338 3.34 -13.70 14.98
N LEU A 339 4.50 -13.42 15.56
CA LEU A 339 5.72 -13.16 14.81
C LEU A 339 6.11 -14.39 13.99
N ALA A 340 6.32 -14.20 12.69
CA ALA A 340 6.95 -15.15 11.80
C ALA A 340 8.37 -14.66 11.47
N GLU A 341 9.36 -15.52 11.62
CA GLU A 341 10.77 -15.17 11.43
C GLU A 341 11.08 -14.73 9.98
N ASN A 342 10.29 -15.23 9.03
CA ASN A 342 10.40 -14.92 7.62
C ASN A 342 9.08 -15.21 6.89
N LEU A 343 8.99 -14.83 5.62
CA LEU A 343 7.81 -15.06 4.79
C LEU A 343 7.49 -16.53 4.59
N GLU A 344 8.47 -17.41 4.51
CA GLU A 344 8.24 -18.84 4.35
C GLU A 344 7.49 -19.42 5.55
N VAL A 345 7.92 -19.09 6.77
CA VAL A 345 7.24 -19.50 8.02
C VAL A 345 5.83 -18.94 8.08
N LEU A 346 5.62 -17.66 7.68
CA LEU A 346 4.29 -17.07 7.66
C LEU A 346 3.35 -17.85 6.72
N ASN A 347 3.84 -18.16 5.52
CA ASN A 347 3.03 -18.85 4.52
C ASN A 347 2.79 -20.34 4.89
N LEU A 348 3.74 -21.03 5.53
CA LEU A 348 3.52 -22.38 6.07
C LEU A 348 2.43 -22.40 7.15
N ARG A 349 2.41 -21.40 8.04
CA ARG A 349 1.35 -21.25 9.05
C ARG A 349 -0.01 -20.96 8.41
N ALA A 350 -0.05 -20.16 7.32
CA ALA A 350 -1.28 -19.94 6.56
C ALA A 350 -1.82 -21.24 5.94
N ILE A 351 -0.95 -22.08 5.34
CA ILE A 351 -1.28 -23.42 4.82
C ILE A 351 -1.81 -24.33 5.93
N ALA A 352 -1.21 -24.23 7.13
CA ALA A 352 -1.61 -25.01 8.31
C ALA A 352 -2.91 -24.49 8.98
N ALA A 353 -3.57 -23.45 8.43
CA ALA A 353 -4.78 -22.82 8.98
C ALA A 353 -4.59 -22.23 10.40
N GLU A 354 -3.40 -21.73 10.70
CA GLU A 354 -3.16 -21.07 11.99
C GLU A 354 -3.75 -19.65 12.03
N TYR A 355 -4.13 -19.07 10.87
CA TYR A 355 -4.72 -17.75 10.75
C TYR A 355 -6.21 -17.82 10.41
N ASP A 356 -7.00 -16.91 11.00
CA ASP A 356 -8.43 -16.79 10.70
C ASP A 356 -8.71 -15.89 9.51
N PHE A 357 -7.92 -14.83 9.34
CA PHE A 357 -7.87 -13.98 8.16
C PHE A 357 -6.48 -13.41 7.99
N GLN A 358 -5.87 -13.67 6.82
CA GLN A 358 -4.56 -13.14 6.45
C GLN A 358 -4.54 -12.77 4.97
N VAL A 359 -4.12 -11.55 4.64
CA VAL A 359 -3.90 -11.09 3.27
C VAL A 359 -2.48 -10.57 3.07
N ARG A 360 -1.94 -9.89 4.09
CA ARG A 360 -0.59 -9.36 4.03
C ARG A 360 0.44 -10.49 4.07
N HIS A 361 1.42 -10.44 3.15
CA HIS A 361 2.50 -11.42 3.02
C HIS A 361 2.07 -12.83 2.59
N ILE A 362 0.86 -13.00 2.06
CA ILE A 362 0.45 -14.24 1.42
C ILE A 362 1.05 -14.28 0.01
N ASP A 363 1.88 -15.30 -0.23
CA ASP A 363 2.65 -15.44 -1.47
C ASP A 363 1.80 -16.03 -2.58
N MET A 364 1.67 -15.30 -3.69
CA MET A 364 0.96 -15.72 -4.90
C MET A 364 1.50 -17.05 -5.46
N ALA A 365 2.79 -17.28 -5.42
CA ALA A 365 3.40 -18.51 -5.94
C ALA A 365 2.95 -19.79 -5.21
N LYS A 366 2.40 -19.63 -3.98
CA LYS A 366 1.91 -20.75 -3.16
C LYS A 366 0.41 -21.00 -3.31
N VAL A 367 -0.30 -20.25 -4.17
CA VAL A 367 -1.75 -20.41 -4.39
C VAL A 367 -2.18 -21.85 -4.69
N PRO A 368 -1.48 -22.64 -5.52
CA PRO A 368 -1.84 -24.06 -5.73
C PRO A 368 -1.86 -24.86 -4.42
N VAL A 369 -0.87 -24.65 -3.55
CA VAL A 369 -0.77 -25.35 -2.25
C VAL A 369 -1.87 -24.87 -1.29
N TYR A 370 -2.19 -23.58 -1.25
CA TYR A 370 -3.32 -23.09 -0.45
C TYR A 370 -4.63 -23.72 -0.91
N LYS A 371 -4.88 -23.75 -2.21
CA LYS A 371 -6.10 -24.34 -2.80
C LYS A 371 -6.24 -25.84 -2.50
N GLU A 372 -5.14 -26.59 -2.59
CA GLU A 372 -5.12 -28.01 -2.24
C GLU A 372 -5.49 -28.25 -0.77
N ASN A 373 -5.11 -27.32 0.12
CA ASN A 373 -5.31 -27.44 1.56
C ASN A 373 -6.60 -26.78 2.07
N GLU A 374 -7.40 -26.09 1.24
CA GLU A 374 -8.63 -25.38 1.65
C GLU A 374 -9.57 -26.27 2.49
N SER A 375 -9.83 -27.48 2.00
CA SER A 375 -10.75 -28.42 2.64
C SER A 375 -10.23 -28.90 4.00
N ARG A 376 -8.96 -29.28 4.08
CA ARG A 376 -8.31 -29.76 5.32
C ARG A 376 -8.14 -28.65 6.33
N GLY A 377 -7.78 -27.46 5.88
CA GLY A 377 -7.55 -26.27 6.70
C GLY A 377 -8.84 -25.53 7.10
N ASN A 378 -9.99 -25.92 6.53
CA ASN A 378 -11.26 -25.25 6.74
C ASN A 378 -11.20 -23.74 6.49
N TYR A 379 -10.55 -23.34 5.38
CA TYR A 379 -10.46 -21.96 4.91
C TYR A 379 -10.78 -21.86 3.42
N GLN A 380 -10.89 -20.64 2.91
CA GLN A 380 -11.02 -20.32 1.48
C GLN A 380 -9.91 -19.34 1.09
N VAL A 381 -9.48 -19.45 -0.18
CA VAL A 381 -8.58 -18.48 -0.83
C VAL A 381 -9.40 -17.59 -1.73
N LYS A 382 -9.35 -16.27 -1.49
CA LYS A 382 -9.97 -15.25 -2.34
C LYS A 382 -8.92 -14.35 -2.96
N PHE A 383 -9.28 -13.75 -4.09
CA PHE A 383 -8.42 -12.84 -4.84
C PHE A 383 -9.05 -11.46 -4.89
N TRP A 384 -8.34 -10.46 -4.36
CA TRP A 384 -8.69 -9.06 -4.43
C TRP A 384 -7.77 -8.36 -5.42
N LEU A 385 -8.33 -7.88 -6.52
CA LEU A 385 -7.54 -7.33 -7.61
C LEU A 385 -7.08 -5.92 -7.29
N TRP A 386 -5.83 -5.67 -7.59
CA TRP A 386 -5.25 -4.33 -7.62
C TRP A 386 -5.39 -3.74 -9.02
N GLN A 387 -5.49 -2.42 -9.12
CA GLN A 387 -5.69 -1.75 -10.41
C GLN A 387 -4.43 -1.08 -10.95
N HIS A 388 -3.30 -1.15 -10.26
CA HIS A 388 -2.03 -0.63 -10.75
C HIS A 388 -1.47 -1.48 -11.91
N GLY A 389 -0.66 -0.84 -12.77
CA GLY A 389 -0.26 -1.43 -14.04
C GLY A 389 0.86 -2.47 -13.95
N ALA A 390 1.65 -2.52 -12.88
CA ALA A 390 2.72 -3.50 -12.73
C ALA A 390 3.00 -3.86 -11.27
N ASP A 391 2.96 -5.16 -10.95
CA ASP A 391 3.39 -5.66 -9.63
C ASP A 391 4.92 -5.63 -9.50
N ALA A 392 5.62 -5.72 -10.62
CA ALA A 392 7.07 -5.55 -10.73
C ALA A 392 7.38 -4.62 -11.92
N GLY A 393 7.60 -3.35 -11.64
CA GLY A 393 8.00 -2.33 -12.63
C GLY A 393 9.50 -2.07 -12.59
N PHE A 394 10.10 -1.85 -13.75
CA PHE A 394 11.50 -1.46 -13.88
C PHE A 394 11.58 0.07 -13.97
N PHE A 395 11.88 0.72 -12.86
CA PHE A 395 11.97 2.17 -12.73
C PHE A 395 13.32 2.67 -13.30
N MET A 396 13.26 3.43 -14.38
CA MET A 396 14.41 3.95 -15.12
C MET A 396 14.78 5.34 -14.58
N ASN A 397 15.85 5.43 -13.81
CA ASN A 397 16.25 6.68 -13.13
C ASN A 397 16.66 7.77 -14.15
N GLN A 398 15.82 8.78 -14.34
CA GLN A 398 16.06 9.88 -15.27
C GLN A 398 17.13 10.86 -14.77
N ASP A 399 17.47 10.82 -13.49
CA ASP A 399 18.48 11.68 -12.84
C ASP A 399 19.85 10.99 -12.70
N TYR A 400 20.00 9.74 -13.12
CA TYR A 400 21.25 9.00 -13.00
C TYR A 400 22.41 9.73 -13.69
N ASP A 401 23.55 9.92 -13.02
CA ASP A 401 24.66 10.73 -13.48
C ASP A 401 26.06 10.14 -13.29
N ALA A 402 26.17 8.99 -12.61
CA ALA A 402 27.47 8.37 -12.35
C ALA A 402 28.18 7.81 -13.60
N ASP A 403 27.43 7.46 -14.67
CA ASP A 403 27.98 7.06 -15.96
C ASP A 403 27.24 7.80 -17.09
N PRO A 404 27.91 8.75 -17.78
CA PRO A 404 27.27 9.58 -18.80
C PRO A 404 26.69 8.79 -19.98
N GLU A 405 27.34 7.71 -20.42
CA GLU A 405 26.79 6.91 -21.50
C GLU A 405 25.57 6.09 -21.05
N VAL A 406 25.62 5.47 -19.88
CA VAL A 406 24.46 4.78 -19.33
C VAL A 406 23.29 5.74 -19.11
N ARG A 407 23.58 6.96 -18.62
CA ARG A 407 22.58 8.04 -18.51
C ARG A 407 21.92 8.31 -19.86
N GLN A 408 22.71 8.48 -20.94
CA GLN A 408 22.19 8.74 -22.28
C GLN A 408 21.14 7.71 -22.69
N TRP A 409 21.39 6.43 -22.38
CA TRP A 409 20.48 5.34 -22.75
C TRP A 409 19.26 5.27 -21.82
N ILE A 410 19.43 5.34 -20.52
CA ILE A 410 18.33 5.29 -19.56
C ILE A 410 17.35 6.46 -19.78
N THR A 411 17.85 7.65 -20.16
CA THR A 411 17.01 8.83 -20.43
C THR A 411 16.43 8.85 -21.85
N SER A 412 16.90 7.98 -22.75
CA SER A 412 16.35 7.85 -24.10
C SER A 412 15.02 7.11 -24.09
N LYS A 413 13.96 7.75 -24.55
CA LYS A 413 12.62 7.14 -24.71
C LYS A 413 12.67 5.91 -25.63
N ASP A 414 13.37 6.02 -26.75
CA ASP A 414 13.47 4.93 -27.72
C ASP A 414 14.23 3.74 -27.16
N PHE A 415 15.26 3.98 -26.35
CA PHE A 415 15.97 2.91 -25.66
C PHE A 415 15.08 2.17 -24.66
N ARG A 416 14.33 2.91 -23.83
CA ARG A 416 13.38 2.31 -22.88
C ARG A 416 12.27 1.53 -23.60
N ASN A 417 11.76 2.06 -24.72
CA ASN A 417 10.76 1.36 -25.52
C ASN A 417 11.32 0.08 -26.14
N ALA A 418 12.57 0.09 -26.60
CA ALA A 418 13.22 -1.11 -27.12
C ALA A 418 13.42 -2.18 -26.02
N LEU A 419 13.86 -1.78 -24.82
CA LEU A 419 13.93 -2.69 -23.67
C LEU A 419 12.55 -3.31 -23.34
N SER A 420 11.51 -2.50 -23.37
CA SER A 420 10.15 -2.95 -23.09
C SER A 420 9.64 -3.95 -24.11
N MET A 421 9.86 -3.70 -25.41
CA MET A 421 9.49 -4.63 -26.48
C MET A 421 10.38 -5.89 -26.55
N GLY A 422 11.49 -5.90 -25.85
CA GLY A 422 12.34 -7.08 -25.69
C GLY A 422 11.89 -8.07 -24.63
N MET A 423 10.84 -7.75 -23.85
CA MET A 423 10.33 -8.62 -22.79
C MET A 423 9.18 -9.50 -23.27
N ASP A 424 9.26 -10.78 -22.95
CA ASP A 424 8.15 -11.75 -23.04
C ASP A 424 7.36 -11.75 -21.72
N ARG A 425 6.28 -10.97 -21.70
CA ARG A 425 5.45 -10.78 -20.51
C ARG A 425 4.49 -11.95 -20.27
N ASP A 426 4.13 -12.68 -21.33
CA ASP A 426 3.32 -13.89 -21.19
C ASP A 426 4.13 -14.98 -20.45
N GLN A 427 5.41 -15.15 -20.81
CA GLN A 427 6.31 -16.03 -20.09
C GLN A 427 6.48 -15.62 -18.61
N LEU A 428 6.58 -14.31 -18.33
CA LEU A 428 6.63 -13.80 -16.95
C LEU A 428 5.34 -14.12 -16.20
N ASN A 429 4.17 -13.88 -16.83
CA ASN A 429 2.86 -14.12 -16.22
C ASN A 429 2.67 -15.58 -15.84
N GLU A 430 3.02 -16.49 -16.72
CA GLU A 430 2.97 -17.94 -16.42
C GLU A 430 3.91 -18.32 -15.27
N ALA A 431 5.15 -17.79 -15.28
CA ALA A 431 6.18 -18.21 -14.33
C ALA A 431 5.97 -17.66 -12.90
N PHE A 432 5.48 -16.43 -12.75
CA PHE A 432 5.42 -15.72 -11.46
C PHE A 432 4.01 -15.33 -11.01
N TRP A 433 3.04 -15.26 -11.92
CA TRP A 433 1.64 -14.90 -11.61
C TRP A 433 0.67 -16.05 -11.87
N LEU A 434 1.14 -17.24 -12.23
CA LEU A 434 0.30 -18.42 -12.50
C LEU A 434 -0.75 -18.16 -13.60
N GLY A 435 -0.46 -17.26 -14.55
CA GLY A 435 -1.40 -16.82 -15.58
C GLY A 435 -2.55 -15.91 -15.08
N LEU A 436 -2.53 -15.46 -13.82
CA LEU A 436 -3.63 -14.71 -13.19
C LEU A 436 -3.46 -13.19 -13.25
N GLY A 437 -2.41 -12.68 -13.86
CA GLY A 437 -2.20 -11.24 -14.05
C GLY A 437 -2.50 -10.81 -15.48
N ASP A 438 -2.48 -9.50 -15.71
CA ASP A 438 -2.61 -8.88 -17.03
C ASP A 438 -1.23 -8.40 -17.51
N PRO A 439 -0.59 -9.10 -18.49
CA PRO A 439 0.67 -8.67 -19.08
C PRO A 439 0.53 -7.35 -19.82
N GLY A 440 1.42 -6.38 -19.56
CA GLY A 440 1.28 -5.09 -20.27
C GLY A 440 2.24 -4.00 -19.82
N SER A 441 1.93 -2.79 -20.26
CA SER A 441 2.61 -1.57 -19.83
C SER A 441 2.28 -1.25 -18.36
N SER A 442 2.87 -0.18 -17.84
CA SER A 442 2.57 0.34 -16.51
C SER A 442 1.24 1.12 -16.40
N ALA A 443 0.39 1.10 -17.43
CA ALA A 443 -0.94 1.72 -17.41
C ALA A 443 -1.86 1.01 -16.40
N PRO A 444 -2.72 1.74 -15.67
CA PRO A 444 -3.66 1.15 -14.73
C PRO A 444 -4.74 0.31 -15.40
N GLY A 445 -5.38 -0.56 -14.62
CA GLY A 445 -6.48 -1.40 -15.05
C GLY A 445 -7.83 -0.68 -15.14
N PRO A 446 -8.87 -1.38 -15.67
CA PRO A 446 -10.18 -0.79 -15.97
C PRO A 446 -10.98 -0.35 -14.73
N GLY A 447 -10.64 -0.81 -13.54
CA GLY A 447 -11.25 -0.37 -12.28
C GLY A 447 -10.73 0.98 -11.76
N SER A 448 -9.69 1.56 -12.38
CA SER A 448 -9.20 2.90 -12.04
C SER A 448 -10.09 3.99 -12.64
N THR A 449 -10.38 5.04 -11.86
CA THR A 449 -11.02 6.28 -12.36
C THR A 449 -10.22 6.92 -13.50
N TYR A 450 -8.90 6.71 -13.49
CA TYR A 450 -7.97 7.28 -14.47
C TYR A 450 -7.60 6.32 -15.61
N TYR A 451 -8.37 5.25 -15.81
CA TYR A 451 -8.13 4.28 -16.87
C TYR A 451 -8.05 4.93 -18.26
N LEU A 452 -7.00 4.60 -19.00
CA LEU A 452 -6.68 5.17 -20.33
C LEU A 452 -7.31 4.39 -21.50
N GLY A 453 -8.05 3.31 -21.22
CA GLY A 453 -8.60 2.41 -22.24
C GLY A 453 -7.70 1.18 -22.48
N PRO A 454 -8.24 0.14 -23.17
CA PRO A 454 -7.59 -1.17 -23.29
C PRO A 454 -6.26 -1.14 -24.04
N GLU A 455 -6.10 -0.23 -25.00
CA GLU A 455 -4.86 -0.12 -25.78
C GLU A 455 -3.68 0.44 -24.98
N SER A 456 -3.96 1.14 -23.86
CA SER A 456 -2.89 1.68 -23.00
C SER A 456 -2.01 0.58 -22.40
N ARG A 457 -2.59 -0.59 -22.09
CA ARG A 457 -1.84 -1.76 -21.59
C ARG A 457 -0.89 -2.36 -22.62
N LYS A 458 -1.14 -2.12 -23.94
CA LYS A 458 -0.31 -2.59 -25.05
C LYS A 458 0.76 -1.59 -25.47
N THR A 459 0.77 -0.38 -24.92
CA THR A 459 1.70 0.68 -25.31
C THR A 459 3.14 0.26 -25.06
N ASN A 460 3.91 0.07 -26.14
CA ASN A 460 5.32 -0.37 -26.13
C ASN A 460 5.57 -1.65 -25.30
N SER A 461 4.58 -2.51 -25.10
CA SER A 461 4.67 -3.66 -24.20
C SER A 461 4.50 -5.02 -24.90
N VAL A 462 4.08 -5.01 -26.14
CA VAL A 462 4.00 -6.24 -26.96
C VAL A 462 5.41 -6.66 -27.37
N LEU A 463 5.74 -7.94 -27.20
CA LEU A 463 7.03 -8.50 -27.61
C LEU A 463 7.23 -8.32 -29.12
N ASP A 464 8.24 -7.56 -29.48
CA ASP A 464 8.70 -7.35 -30.86
C ASP A 464 10.22 -7.13 -30.88
N ALA A 465 10.95 -8.23 -30.79
CA ALA A 465 12.42 -8.17 -30.76
C ALA A 465 13.01 -7.61 -32.06
N ALA A 466 12.36 -7.79 -33.21
CA ALA A 466 12.84 -7.26 -34.49
C ALA A 466 12.80 -5.72 -34.49
N LYS A 467 11.65 -5.15 -34.17
CA LYS A 467 11.48 -3.70 -34.05
C LYS A 467 12.37 -3.10 -32.97
N ALA A 468 12.48 -3.76 -31.81
CA ALA A 468 13.36 -3.31 -30.74
C ALA A 468 14.83 -3.24 -31.16
N ASN A 469 15.32 -4.25 -31.88
CA ASN A 469 16.68 -4.25 -32.42
C ASN A 469 16.89 -3.15 -33.45
N GLU A 470 15.93 -2.91 -34.38
CA GLU A 470 15.97 -1.81 -35.31
C GLU A 470 16.08 -0.44 -34.61
N MET A 471 15.33 -0.24 -33.54
CA MET A 471 15.39 0.97 -32.70
C MET A 471 16.77 1.14 -32.07
N LEU A 472 17.32 0.09 -31.45
CA LEU A 472 18.66 0.12 -30.88
C LEU A 472 19.75 0.37 -31.91
N ASP A 473 19.62 -0.18 -33.11
CA ASP A 473 20.57 0.06 -34.21
C ASP A 473 20.52 1.51 -34.70
N LYS A 474 19.33 2.11 -34.81
CA LYS A 474 19.14 3.54 -35.14
C LYS A 474 19.74 4.47 -34.09
N LEU A 475 19.75 4.06 -32.83
CA LEU A 475 20.42 4.78 -31.74
C LEU A 475 21.97 4.67 -31.79
N GLY A 476 22.52 3.91 -32.74
CA GLY A 476 23.96 3.73 -32.95
C GLY A 476 24.52 2.48 -32.22
N LEU A 477 23.69 1.69 -31.53
CA LEU A 477 24.09 0.51 -30.79
C LEU A 477 24.16 -0.77 -31.66
N ALA A 478 24.35 -0.66 -32.98
CA ALA A 478 24.40 -1.81 -33.89
C ALA A 478 25.62 -2.72 -33.63
N LYS A 479 26.75 -2.17 -33.15
CA LYS A 479 27.99 -2.93 -32.95
C LYS A 479 27.83 -3.90 -31.78
N ARG A 480 28.21 -5.18 -32.01
CA ARG A 480 28.17 -6.25 -31.03
C ARG A 480 29.53 -6.88 -30.82
N ASP A 481 29.76 -7.45 -29.64
CA ASP A 481 30.96 -8.25 -29.36
C ASP A 481 30.82 -9.70 -29.87
N ALA A 482 31.86 -10.50 -29.69
CA ALA A 482 31.91 -11.89 -30.16
C ALA A 482 30.85 -12.80 -29.51
N GLN A 483 30.22 -12.37 -28.41
CA GLN A 483 29.17 -13.09 -27.73
C GLN A 483 27.77 -12.52 -28.08
N GLY A 484 27.68 -11.56 -29.00
CA GLY A 484 26.43 -10.96 -29.47
C GLY A 484 25.90 -9.81 -28.63
N PHE A 485 26.61 -9.35 -27.61
CA PHE A 485 26.21 -8.22 -26.79
C PHE A 485 26.59 -6.89 -27.42
N ARG A 486 25.69 -5.89 -27.33
CA ARG A 486 25.90 -4.54 -27.82
C ARG A 486 27.01 -3.81 -27.07
N GLN A 487 27.80 -3.04 -27.82
CA GLN A 487 28.95 -2.32 -27.28
C GLN A 487 28.59 -0.86 -27.02
N ARG A 488 29.24 -0.27 -26.03
CA ARG A 488 29.20 1.15 -25.69
C ARG A 488 29.79 1.98 -26.81
N LEU A 489 29.28 3.21 -27.01
CA LEU A 489 29.81 4.14 -28.02
C LEU A 489 31.12 4.79 -27.54
N ASP A 490 31.32 4.93 -26.22
CA ASP A 490 32.56 5.46 -25.63
C ASP A 490 33.75 4.51 -25.70
N GLY A 491 33.57 3.31 -26.25
CA GLY A 491 34.61 2.32 -26.46
C GLY A 491 35.00 1.50 -25.20
N LYS A 492 34.30 1.67 -24.09
CA LYS A 492 34.58 0.94 -22.84
C LYS A 492 34.00 -0.48 -22.79
N GLY A 493 33.81 -1.08 -23.96
CA GLY A 493 33.38 -2.46 -24.08
C GLY A 493 31.87 -2.65 -24.13
N ARG A 494 31.34 -3.64 -23.42
CA ARG A 494 29.94 -4.05 -23.47
C ARG A 494 29.02 -3.03 -22.78
N LEU A 495 27.87 -2.73 -23.41
CA LEU A 495 26.80 -1.98 -22.74
C LEU A 495 26.17 -2.91 -21.69
N GLN A 496 26.23 -2.48 -20.44
CA GLN A 496 25.76 -3.22 -19.30
C GLN A 496 24.89 -2.32 -18.41
N LEU A 497 23.75 -2.83 -18.00
CA LEU A 497 22.82 -2.16 -17.09
C LEU A 497 22.88 -2.81 -15.70
N GLU A 498 22.66 -2.02 -14.66
CA GLU A 498 22.56 -2.49 -13.28
C GLU A 498 21.10 -2.42 -12.84
N VAL A 499 20.55 -3.57 -12.46
CA VAL A 499 19.18 -3.73 -11.95
C VAL A 499 19.25 -4.06 -10.48
N THR A 500 18.69 -3.21 -9.63
CA THR A 500 18.69 -3.41 -8.18
C THR A 500 17.32 -3.82 -7.68
N THR A 501 17.29 -4.92 -6.91
CA THR A 501 16.08 -5.50 -6.32
C THR A 501 16.20 -5.61 -4.81
N VAL A 502 15.10 -5.91 -4.14
CA VAL A 502 15.09 -6.34 -2.73
C VAL A 502 14.62 -7.77 -2.63
N GLY A 503 15.07 -8.48 -1.60
CA GLY A 503 14.58 -9.82 -1.28
C GLY A 503 13.06 -9.84 -1.10
N ALA A 504 12.47 -11.00 -1.24
CA ALA A 504 11.02 -11.22 -1.31
C ALA A 504 10.25 -10.45 -0.23
N ALA A 505 9.66 -9.31 -0.63
CA ALA A 505 8.81 -8.50 0.24
C ALA A 505 7.32 -8.83 -0.02
N PHE A 506 6.94 -8.99 -1.29
CA PHE A 506 5.57 -9.23 -1.74
C PHE A 506 5.52 -10.23 -2.89
N ILE A 507 6.42 -10.09 -3.85
CA ILE A 507 6.60 -10.96 -5.01
C ILE A 507 8.10 -11.14 -5.25
N ASN A 508 8.50 -12.17 -5.98
CA ASN A 508 9.91 -12.46 -6.25
C ASN A 508 10.52 -11.49 -7.28
N PHE A 509 10.80 -10.26 -6.85
CA PHE A 509 11.42 -9.23 -7.71
C PHE A 509 12.73 -9.69 -8.34
N THR A 510 13.57 -10.40 -7.59
CA THR A 510 14.87 -10.86 -8.05
C THR A 510 14.73 -11.90 -9.16
N GLY A 511 13.88 -12.91 -8.98
CA GLY A 511 13.62 -13.93 -9.99
C GLY A 511 13.02 -13.35 -11.28
N ILE A 512 12.06 -12.43 -11.16
CA ILE A 512 11.48 -11.69 -12.29
C ILE A 512 12.57 -10.93 -13.04
N SER A 513 13.44 -10.21 -12.31
CA SER A 513 14.51 -9.41 -12.91
C SER A 513 15.55 -10.26 -13.60
N GLN A 514 15.89 -11.43 -13.06
CA GLN A 514 16.79 -12.39 -13.69
C GLN A 514 16.23 -12.91 -15.01
N MET A 515 14.95 -13.30 -15.05
CA MET A 515 14.29 -13.72 -16.29
C MET A 515 14.26 -12.58 -17.33
N VAL A 516 13.95 -11.36 -16.93
CA VAL A 516 13.98 -10.18 -17.82
C VAL A 516 15.40 -9.92 -18.34
N SER A 517 16.43 -10.04 -17.50
CA SER A 517 17.84 -9.90 -17.90
C SER A 517 18.22 -10.94 -18.95
N GLU A 518 17.78 -12.19 -18.80
CA GLU A 518 17.99 -13.26 -19.81
C GLU A 518 17.24 -12.96 -21.12
N GLN A 519 16.01 -12.46 -21.04
CA GLN A 519 15.25 -12.04 -22.22
C GLN A 519 15.94 -10.88 -22.96
N TRP A 520 16.41 -9.84 -22.26
CA TRP A 520 17.16 -8.75 -22.87
C TRP A 520 18.46 -9.21 -23.50
N ALA A 521 19.20 -10.11 -22.84
CA ALA A 521 20.42 -10.71 -23.39
C ALA A 521 20.13 -11.47 -24.69
N ARG A 522 19.14 -12.35 -24.67
CA ARG A 522 18.75 -13.20 -25.80
C ARG A 522 18.13 -12.41 -26.96
N ASN A 523 17.18 -11.54 -26.65
CA ASN A 523 16.38 -10.86 -27.66
C ASN A 523 17.06 -9.60 -28.21
N LEU A 524 17.82 -8.87 -27.40
CA LEU A 524 18.36 -7.53 -27.73
C LEU A 524 19.90 -7.48 -27.73
N GLY A 525 20.57 -8.45 -27.13
CA GLY A 525 22.01 -8.38 -26.87
C GLY A 525 22.37 -7.30 -25.83
N ILE A 526 21.48 -6.99 -24.91
CA ILE A 526 21.73 -6.08 -23.78
C ILE A 526 21.99 -6.93 -22.53
N LYS A 527 23.12 -6.70 -21.87
CA LYS A 527 23.43 -7.34 -20.59
C LYS A 527 22.85 -6.52 -19.46
N ALA A 528 22.15 -7.16 -18.51
CA ALA A 528 21.76 -6.54 -17.25
C ALA A 528 22.27 -7.42 -16.08
N ASN A 529 22.88 -6.79 -15.08
CA ASN A 529 23.27 -7.42 -13.84
C ASN A 529 22.19 -7.19 -12.80
N VAL A 530 21.71 -8.24 -12.19
CA VAL A 530 20.70 -8.17 -11.13
C VAL A 530 21.38 -8.29 -9.78
N THR A 531 21.20 -7.30 -8.93
CA THR A 531 21.75 -7.27 -7.56
C THR A 531 20.62 -7.12 -6.55
N GLU A 532 20.47 -8.10 -5.68
CA GLU A 532 19.55 -8.02 -4.54
C GLU A 532 20.25 -7.35 -3.37
N VAL A 533 19.55 -6.40 -2.73
CA VAL A 533 20.03 -5.69 -1.55
C VAL A 533 18.97 -5.69 -0.45
N GLU A 534 19.38 -5.41 0.77
CA GLU A 534 18.46 -5.18 1.88
C GLU A 534 17.66 -3.89 1.66
N ARG A 535 16.41 -3.83 2.16
CA ARG A 535 15.44 -2.75 1.86
C ARG A 535 15.91 -1.37 2.32
N SER A 536 16.55 -1.26 3.49
CA SER A 536 17.07 0.03 3.98
C SER A 536 18.22 0.54 3.14
N LEU A 537 19.08 -0.36 2.67
CA LEU A 537 20.17 -0.05 1.75
C LEU A 537 19.63 0.41 0.39
N MET A 538 18.58 -0.26 -0.12
CA MET A 538 17.88 0.18 -1.34
C MET A 538 17.41 1.63 -1.20
N THR A 539 16.74 1.95 -0.09
CA THR A 539 16.23 3.32 0.16
C THR A 539 17.36 4.34 0.25
N THR A 540 18.46 4.00 0.93
CA THR A 540 19.62 4.87 1.03
C THR A 540 20.24 5.15 -0.35
N ARG A 541 20.48 4.11 -1.14
CA ARG A 541 21.05 4.23 -2.49
C ARG A 541 20.12 5.01 -3.45
N LEU A 542 18.81 4.78 -3.34
CA LEU A 542 17.80 5.54 -4.10
C LEU A 542 17.89 7.04 -3.76
N ASN A 543 17.86 7.39 -2.48
CA ASN A 543 17.90 8.75 -2.02
C ASN A 543 19.22 9.46 -2.39
N ASN A 544 20.30 8.72 -2.56
CA ASN A 544 21.60 9.20 -3.01
C ASN A 544 21.75 9.27 -4.55
N ASN A 545 20.73 8.92 -5.33
CA ASN A 545 20.78 8.86 -6.78
C ASN A 545 21.76 7.80 -7.35
N GLU A 546 22.03 6.72 -6.62
CA GLU A 546 23.02 5.71 -7.00
C GLU A 546 22.48 4.60 -7.91
N LEU A 547 21.15 4.46 -8.03
CA LEU A 547 20.52 3.37 -8.78
C LEU A 547 20.33 3.74 -10.25
N GLN A 548 20.63 2.80 -11.15
CA GLN A 548 20.29 2.90 -12.57
C GLN A 548 18.84 2.49 -12.82
N ILE A 549 18.51 1.24 -12.42
CA ILE A 549 17.19 0.65 -12.55
C ILE A 549 16.82 0.03 -11.19
N ARG A 550 15.73 0.49 -10.62
CA ARG A 550 15.12 -0.12 -9.45
C ARG A 550 13.96 -1.00 -9.89
N VAL A 551 13.81 -2.20 -9.32
CA VAL A 551 12.60 -3.01 -9.50
C VAL A 551 11.76 -2.96 -8.23
N TRP A 552 10.50 -2.56 -8.40
CA TRP A 552 9.52 -2.43 -7.33
C TRP A 552 8.10 -2.48 -7.91
N SER A 553 7.07 -2.65 -7.06
CA SER A 553 5.69 -2.45 -7.49
C SER A 553 5.43 -0.99 -7.86
N ASN A 554 4.53 -0.75 -8.79
CA ASN A 554 4.01 0.60 -9.05
C ASN A 554 2.64 0.82 -8.41
N ASP A 555 2.46 0.27 -7.21
CA ASP A 555 1.25 0.42 -6.42
C ASP A 555 0.88 1.90 -6.23
N GLY A 556 -0.41 2.21 -6.32
CA GLY A 556 -0.93 3.58 -6.34
C GLY A 556 -0.90 4.28 -7.68
N SER A 557 -0.32 3.68 -8.74
CA SER A 557 -0.34 4.24 -10.10
C SER A 557 -1.74 4.30 -10.72
N ASP A 558 -2.71 3.67 -10.11
CA ASP A 558 -4.13 3.75 -10.44
C ASP A 558 -4.79 5.08 -10.01
N ASN A 559 -4.13 5.86 -9.12
CA ASN A 559 -4.52 7.22 -8.76
C ASN A 559 -3.29 8.14 -8.59
N PRO A 560 -2.95 8.95 -9.61
CA PRO A 560 -1.73 9.75 -9.61
C PRO A 560 -1.74 10.93 -8.63
N PHE A 561 -2.88 11.24 -7.98
CA PHE A 561 -2.96 12.33 -7.02
C PHE A 561 -2.81 11.87 -5.56
N THR A 562 -3.31 10.69 -5.23
CA THR A 562 -3.30 10.17 -3.86
C THR A 562 -2.02 9.41 -3.51
N TYR A 563 -1.32 8.88 -4.50
CA TYR A 563 -0.03 8.20 -4.31
C TYR A 563 0.89 8.38 -5.53
N PRO A 564 1.40 9.60 -5.77
CA PRO A 564 2.19 9.91 -6.97
C PRO A 564 3.61 9.34 -6.99
N HIS A 565 4.09 8.71 -5.91
CA HIS A 565 5.46 8.22 -5.74
C HIS A 565 6.01 7.38 -6.89
N HIS A 566 5.14 6.54 -7.49
CA HIS A 566 5.54 5.59 -8.49
C HIS A 566 5.20 6.03 -9.92
N THR A 567 4.58 7.20 -10.07
CA THR A 567 4.20 7.75 -11.38
C THR A 567 4.89 9.05 -11.73
N THR A 568 5.32 9.82 -10.73
CA THR A 568 5.94 11.14 -10.90
C THR A 568 7.21 11.27 -10.07
N ALA A 569 8.13 12.13 -10.49
CA ALA A 569 9.32 12.52 -9.71
C ALA A 569 8.93 13.56 -8.64
N TYR A 570 8.07 13.16 -7.71
CA TYR A 570 7.35 14.01 -6.76
C TYR A 570 8.10 14.21 -5.44
N LEU A 571 8.81 13.18 -4.98
CA LEU A 571 9.58 13.18 -3.73
C LEU A 571 10.97 12.60 -3.95
N GLN A 572 11.87 12.80 -3.00
CA GLN A 572 13.23 12.27 -3.02
C GLN A 572 13.30 10.74 -3.21
N ASP A 573 12.31 10.00 -2.75
CA ASP A 573 12.23 8.55 -2.88
C ASP A 573 11.52 8.08 -4.18
N SER A 574 11.21 8.99 -5.10
CA SER A 574 10.67 8.66 -6.43
C SER A 574 11.78 8.09 -7.31
N ALA A 575 11.71 6.79 -7.61
CA ALA A 575 12.75 6.08 -8.36
C ALA A 575 12.86 6.49 -9.85
N ILE A 576 11.88 7.23 -10.36
CA ILE A 576 11.93 7.81 -11.72
C ILE A 576 12.96 8.94 -11.78
N GLY A 577 13.11 9.72 -10.68
CA GLY A 577 14.04 10.83 -10.63
C GLY A 577 14.17 11.39 -9.21
N PRO A 578 15.08 10.86 -8.38
CA PRO A 578 15.21 11.27 -6.98
C PRO A 578 15.70 12.71 -6.81
N ASN A 579 16.57 13.22 -7.68
CA ASN A 579 17.04 14.60 -7.62
C ASN A 579 15.97 15.58 -8.14
N SER A 580 15.19 15.19 -9.14
CA SER A 580 13.99 15.92 -9.59
C SER A 580 12.94 15.99 -8.46
N GLY A 581 12.75 14.88 -7.75
CA GLY A 581 11.87 14.83 -6.58
C GLY A 581 12.32 15.74 -5.45
N LYS A 582 13.63 15.77 -5.13
CA LYS A 582 14.21 16.73 -4.16
C LYS A 582 13.93 18.17 -4.57
N TRP A 583 14.09 18.47 -5.86
CA TRP A 583 13.83 19.81 -6.38
C TRP A 583 12.37 20.21 -6.16
N PHE A 584 11.45 19.35 -6.53
CA PHE A 584 10.02 19.61 -6.37
C PHE A 584 9.62 19.74 -4.90
N GLN A 585 10.02 18.78 -4.06
CA GLN A 585 9.71 18.75 -2.63
C GLN A 585 10.25 19.97 -1.87
N SER A 586 11.43 20.47 -2.26
CA SER A 586 12.07 21.63 -1.63
C SER A 586 11.59 22.99 -2.16
N GLY A 587 10.66 23.02 -3.12
CA GLY A 587 10.27 24.25 -3.81
C GLY A 587 11.41 24.87 -4.61
N GLY A 588 12.28 24.04 -5.20
CA GLY A 588 13.38 24.46 -6.06
C GLY A 588 14.69 24.80 -5.35
N LYS A 589 14.78 24.54 -4.03
CA LYS A 589 15.97 24.93 -3.24
C LYS A 589 17.14 23.95 -3.35
N ILE A 590 16.84 22.65 -3.51
CA ILE A 590 17.84 21.57 -3.64
C ILE A 590 17.40 20.60 -4.73
N GLY A 591 18.34 19.78 -5.23
CA GLY A 591 18.07 18.83 -6.29
C GLY A 591 18.25 19.43 -7.70
N THR A 592 17.68 18.77 -8.70
CA THR A 592 17.81 19.15 -10.13
C THR A 592 16.43 19.44 -10.71
N LYS A 593 16.25 20.61 -11.30
CA LYS A 593 15.00 20.95 -11.99
C LYS A 593 14.79 19.98 -13.17
N PRO A 594 13.68 19.22 -13.22
CA PRO A 594 13.39 18.39 -14.37
C PRO A 594 12.98 19.24 -15.59
N GLU A 595 13.07 18.65 -16.77
CA GLU A 595 12.71 19.27 -18.03
C GLU A 595 11.68 18.44 -18.80
N GLY A 596 11.10 19.02 -19.87
CA GLY A 596 10.19 18.33 -20.79
C GLY A 596 8.98 17.71 -20.09
N ASP A 597 8.63 16.48 -20.50
CA ASP A 597 7.43 15.77 -20.01
C ASP A 597 7.47 15.47 -18.50
N LEU A 598 8.66 15.32 -17.93
CA LEU A 598 8.79 15.09 -16.49
C LEU A 598 8.40 16.35 -15.69
N MET A 599 8.81 17.53 -16.16
CA MET A 599 8.38 18.81 -15.59
C MET A 599 6.88 19.03 -15.81
N ARG A 600 6.38 18.75 -17.04
CA ARG A 600 4.95 18.89 -17.36
C ARG A 600 4.08 18.04 -16.45
N GLN A 601 4.53 16.83 -16.11
CA GLN A 601 3.80 15.95 -15.21
C GLN A 601 3.69 16.53 -13.79
N LEU A 602 4.74 17.16 -13.27
CA LEU A 602 4.73 17.84 -11.96
C LEU A 602 3.82 19.10 -11.97
N GLU A 603 3.80 19.84 -13.08
CA GLU A 603 2.87 20.96 -13.27
C GLU A 603 1.41 20.48 -13.24
N LEU A 604 1.11 19.40 -13.98
CA LEU A 604 -0.21 18.78 -14.00
C LEU A 604 -0.63 18.26 -12.62
N LEU A 605 0.30 17.70 -11.85
CA LEU A 605 0.03 17.27 -10.48
C LEU A 605 -0.43 18.44 -9.61
N ASN A 606 0.27 19.58 -9.67
CA ASN A 606 -0.12 20.78 -8.93
C ASN A 606 -1.43 21.38 -9.45
N GLU A 607 -1.61 21.44 -10.78
CA GLU A 607 -2.85 21.90 -11.40
C GLU A 607 -4.05 21.07 -10.93
N GLY A 608 -3.92 19.74 -10.97
CA GLY A 608 -4.99 18.81 -10.60
C GLY A 608 -5.38 18.88 -9.12
N LYS A 609 -4.43 19.14 -8.22
CA LYS A 609 -4.74 19.35 -6.79
C LYS A 609 -5.74 20.49 -6.57
N GLY A 610 -5.68 21.53 -7.40
CA GLY A 610 -6.54 22.70 -7.33
C GLY A 610 -7.90 22.55 -8.05
N LYS A 611 -8.20 21.38 -8.63
CA LYS A 611 -9.41 21.16 -9.43
C LYS A 611 -10.42 20.27 -8.74
N PRO A 612 -11.75 20.51 -8.94
CA PRO A 612 -12.80 19.57 -8.57
C PRO A 612 -12.55 18.17 -9.17
N ALA A 613 -13.15 17.14 -8.56
CA ALA A 613 -12.87 15.75 -8.92
C ALA A 613 -13.16 15.40 -10.40
N ASP A 614 -14.24 15.96 -10.97
CA ASP A 614 -14.64 15.76 -12.38
C ASP A 614 -13.64 16.39 -13.37
N GLU A 615 -13.21 17.63 -13.12
CA GLU A 615 -12.19 18.30 -13.93
C GLU A 615 -10.81 17.60 -13.78
N ARG A 616 -10.49 17.10 -12.58
CA ARG A 616 -9.23 16.43 -12.27
C ARG A 616 -9.03 15.11 -13.01
N VAL A 617 -10.11 14.41 -13.40
CA VAL A 617 -10.00 13.15 -14.14
C VAL A 617 -9.22 13.32 -15.46
N ALA A 618 -9.49 14.37 -16.21
CA ALA A 618 -8.79 14.63 -17.48
C ALA A 618 -7.29 14.90 -17.25
N ILE A 619 -6.96 15.66 -16.20
CA ILE A 619 -5.58 15.97 -15.82
C ILE A 619 -4.85 14.70 -15.36
N GLY A 620 -5.47 13.87 -14.54
CA GLY A 620 -4.89 12.61 -14.09
C GLY A 620 -4.64 11.62 -15.24
N LYS A 621 -5.55 11.55 -16.19
CA LYS A 621 -5.34 10.77 -17.44
C LYS A 621 -4.16 11.29 -18.24
N GLU A 622 -3.96 12.60 -18.31
CA GLU A 622 -2.79 13.19 -19.01
C GLU A 622 -1.48 12.87 -18.26
N ILE A 623 -1.46 12.94 -16.91
CA ILE A 623 -0.31 12.50 -16.11
C ILE A 623 0.05 11.05 -16.43
N LEU A 624 -0.94 10.16 -16.44
CA LEU A 624 -0.71 8.73 -16.73
C LEU A 624 -0.37 8.48 -18.20
N ARG A 625 -0.92 9.27 -19.14
CA ARG A 625 -0.54 9.17 -20.55
C ARG A 625 0.95 9.48 -20.75
N LEU A 626 1.44 10.60 -20.20
CA LEU A 626 2.87 10.96 -20.20
C LEU A 626 3.73 9.86 -19.57
N TYR A 627 3.28 9.32 -18.42
CA TYR A 627 3.97 8.24 -17.72
C TYR A 627 4.14 6.98 -18.57
N VAL A 628 3.07 6.52 -19.20
CA VAL A 628 3.05 5.31 -20.04
C VAL A 628 3.79 5.50 -21.34
N GLU A 629 3.57 6.63 -22.04
CA GLU A 629 4.21 6.91 -23.34
C GLU A 629 5.71 7.11 -23.23
N ASN A 630 6.18 7.71 -22.15
CA ASN A 630 7.61 7.88 -21.89
C ASN A 630 8.28 6.62 -21.35
N ASN A 631 7.48 5.65 -20.88
CA ASN A 631 7.95 4.38 -20.37
C ASN A 631 9.05 4.53 -19.29
N TRP A 632 8.86 5.51 -18.39
CA TRP A 632 9.80 5.73 -17.26
C TRP A 632 9.80 4.56 -16.29
N VAL A 633 8.70 3.83 -16.26
CA VAL A 633 8.60 2.53 -15.59
C VAL A 633 8.15 1.50 -16.62
N ILE A 634 9.03 0.57 -16.94
CA ILE A 634 8.69 -0.52 -17.85
C ILE A 634 7.85 -1.52 -17.05
N GLY A 635 6.56 -1.64 -17.42
CA GLY A 635 5.64 -2.57 -16.80
C GLY A 635 5.93 -4.03 -17.20
N THR A 636 5.56 -4.95 -16.35
CA THR A 636 5.61 -6.41 -16.60
C THR A 636 4.21 -7.01 -16.63
N VAL A 637 3.70 -7.39 -15.47
CA VAL A 637 2.36 -7.92 -15.24
C VAL A 637 1.74 -7.12 -14.11
N GLY A 638 0.48 -6.76 -14.24
CA GLY A 638 -0.28 -6.00 -13.23
C GLY A 638 -1.73 -6.42 -13.21
N VAL A 639 -2.60 -5.61 -12.65
CA VAL A 639 -4.04 -5.88 -12.51
C VAL A 639 -4.25 -7.29 -11.94
N SER A 640 -3.56 -7.61 -10.86
CA SER A 640 -3.47 -8.95 -10.29
C SER A 640 -3.68 -8.95 -8.77
N PRO A 641 -3.87 -10.12 -8.14
CA PRO A 641 -3.88 -10.23 -6.69
C PRO A 641 -2.49 -10.41 -6.07
N ALA A 642 -1.40 -10.44 -6.85
CA ALA A 642 -0.07 -10.83 -6.36
C ALA A 642 0.47 -9.88 -5.29
N LEU A 643 0.17 -8.57 -5.39
CA LEU A 643 0.58 -7.60 -4.40
C LEU A 643 -0.50 -7.43 -3.33
N LEU A 644 -0.45 -8.22 -2.25
CA LEU A 644 -1.38 -8.13 -1.10
C LEU A 644 -2.87 -8.36 -1.46
N GLY A 645 -3.16 -9.18 -2.46
CA GLY A 645 -4.53 -9.47 -2.88
C GLY A 645 -4.93 -10.94 -2.74
N VAL A 646 -4.01 -11.83 -2.35
CA VAL A 646 -4.36 -13.23 -2.01
C VAL A 646 -4.76 -13.27 -0.54
N ALA A 647 -6.04 -13.58 -0.26
CA ALA A 647 -6.59 -13.63 1.09
C ALA A 647 -6.89 -15.08 1.51
N ILE A 648 -6.36 -15.48 2.66
CA ILE A 648 -6.73 -16.72 3.37
C ILE A 648 -7.80 -16.35 4.40
N ILE A 649 -8.96 -17.02 4.35
CA ILE A 649 -10.14 -16.68 5.16
C ILE A 649 -10.71 -17.97 5.75
N GLY A 650 -10.70 -18.13 7.08
CA GLY A 650 -11.34 -19.24 7.76
C GLY A 650 -12.83 -19.30 7.44
N ASN A 651 -13.39 -20.49 7.23
CA ASN A 651 -14.79 -20.66 6.87
C ASN A 651 -15.77 -20.21 7.98
N ASN A 652 -15.27 -20.15 9.22
CA ASN A 652 -15.99 -19.59 10.38
C ASN A 652 -15.86 -18.06 10.51
N PHE A 653 -15.10 -17.39 9.63
CA PHE A 653 -14.91 -15.95 9.67
C PHE A 653 -15.92 -15.27 8.72
N GLY A 654 -16.77 -14.40 9.26
CA GLY A 654 -17.90 -13.79 8.55
C GLY A 654 -17.66 -12.35 8.11
N ASN A 655 -18.50 -11.87 7.21
CA ASN A 655 -18.55 -10.51 6.69
C ASN A 655 -17.32 -10.06 5.88
N VAL A 656 -16.39 -10.95 5.56
CA VAL A 656 -15.32 -10.63 4.62
C VAL A 656 -15.92 -10.52 3.21
N PRO A 657 -15.79 -9.38 2.51
CA PRO A 657 -16.29 -9.24 1.14
C PRO A 657 -15.66 -10.26 0.19
N ASP A 658 -16.39 -10.66 -0.84
CA ASP A 658 -15.84 -11.53 -1.89
C ASP A 658 -14.74 -10.80 -2.67
N MET A 659 -14.96 -9.52 -2.93
CA MET A 659 -14.03 -8.63 -3.62
C MET A 659 -14.00 -7.26 -2.95
N VAL A 660 -12.81 -6.69 -2.79
CA VAL A 660 -12.56 -5.26 -2.61
C VAL A 660 -11.45 -4.84 -3.55
N THR A 661 -11.42 -3.59 -3.96
CA THR A 661 -10.30 -3.06 -4.73
C THR A 661 -9.06 -2.96 -3.86
N GLY A 662 -7.98 -3.64 -4.25
CA GLY A 662 -6.68 -3.51 -3.60
C GLY A 662 -6.13 -2.10 -3.79
N SER A 663 -5.70 -1.46 -2.70
CA SER A 663 -5.20 -0.09 -2.74
C SER A 663 -4.21 0.19 -1.62
N THR A 664 -3.07 0.79 -1.95
CA THR A 664 -2.12 1.32 -0.95
C THR A 664 -2.66 2.59 -0.32
N PRO A 665 -3.14 3.60 -1.06
CA PRO A 665 -3.80 4.76 -0.47
C PRO A 665 -4.99 4.41 0.43
N GLY A 666 -5.85 3.47 0.01
CA GLY A 666 -7.01 3.00 0.75
C GLY A 666 -6.71 1.94 1.81
N GLN A 667 -5.43 1.57 1.98
CA GLN A 667 -4.97 0.64 3.01
C GLN A 667 -5.74 -0.68 3.09
N THR A 668 -5.98 -1.35 1.95
CA THR A 668 -6.61 -2.68 1.94
C THR A 668 -5.92 -3.64 2.92
N PRO A 669 -6.64 -4.34 3.84
CA PRO A 669 -8.09 -4.59 3.91
C PRO A 669 -8.93 -3.54 4.67
N GLY A 670 -8.43 -2.37 5.02
CA GLY A 670 -9.17 -1.35 5.76
C GLY A 670 -10.47 -0.90 5.05
N ASN A 671 -10.45 -0.83 3.71
CA ASN A 671 -11.64 -0.53 2.92
C ASN A 671 -12.71 -1.66 2.93
N ALA A 672 -12.38 -2.85 3.45
CA ALA A 672 -13.35 -3.91 3.77
C ALA A 672 -14.03 -3.72 5.15
N ARG A 673 -13.68 -2.66 5.90
CA ARG A 673 -14.21 -2.37 7.22
C ARG A 673 -14.07 -3.55 8.18
N PRO A 674 -12.85 -3.92 8.62
CA PRO A 674 -12.60 -5.10 9.46
C PRO A 674 -13.39 -5.11 10.76
N GLU A 675 -13.81 -3.96 11.28
CA GLU A 675 -14.62 -3.85 12.50
C GLU A 675 -15.98 -4.54 12.41
N GLN A 676 -16.47 -4.83 11.20
CA GLN A 676 -17.71 -5.59 10.96
C GLN A 676 -17.47 -7.10 10.77
N PHE A 677 -16.22 -7.58 10.83
CA PHE A 677 -15.92 -9.01 10.76
C PHE A 677 -16.30 -9.69 12.08
N TYR A 678 -16.69 -10.97 12.00
CA TYR A 678 -17.14 -11.74 13.17
C TYR A 678 -16.87 -13.23 13.00
N PHE A 679 -16.93 -13.98 14.09
CA PHE A 679 -16.90 -15.44 14.03
C PHE A 679 -18.32 -16.01 13.93
N LYS A 680 -18.58 -16.81 12.89
CA LYS A 680 -19.79 -17.64 12.77
C LYS A 680 -19.78 -18.67 13.92
N ALA A 681 -20.97 -19.21 14.25
CA ALA A 681 -21.10 -20.21 15.31
C ALA A 681 -20.46 -21.53 14.92
#